data_64adbf7432c8dc3006017a1c8782e54b
#
_entry.id   64adbf7432c8dc3006017a1c8782e54b
#
_cell.length_a   1.000
_cell.length_b   1.000
_cell.length_c   1.000
_cell.angle_alpha   90.00
_cell.angle_beta   90.00
_cell.angle_gamma   90.00
#
_symmetry.space_group_name_H-M   'P 1'
#
loop_
_entity.id
_entity.type
_entity.pdbx_description
1 polymer ?
#
loop_
_entity_poly.entity_id
_entity_poly.type
_entity_poly.pdbx_seq_one_letter_code
_entity_poly.pdbx_strand_id
1 'polypeptide(L)'
;MNDSNTRHYFVIALCILLSCAGILLTGCEDELLNNNENTEQNDSDDSKEDDDTSDTPGSGDEDSTDDSNVTPKVPITLSIAKITATTVTFEASLDVDMMSEYQEVGFVYSNKDNLDVDNADCTKVKVNKEVYSQNITGFQYNTKYYYAIYLLRNNVYSYGTVNEFTTNDIAVNLMHSEDAITATTASVEGTISGLDEIDKGEIEIGLYYSLATNEVEVGTGTKVIAENTEGNRVLFQLDGLKYCSKIYCCPYVKQAEVCTHGTVTSFITDDVLVELNVKVNTIISETPIAEFEGTVMGLSDVDLNDVAVGVSLSSIKEDVWSDKSIKIPALNIAEDGNFLIKSDLLDTDKHYYYCCYTKYHNEYKYGELRELKTIHPYNIPSDLDLSLAYDLSSSSTANCYIISEPGLYKFRASEGNSQTLVENVVSSSVLWETFGSSVTPRCGDLITATAFKDNYVIFNTNSVFNEGNAVVAVVDDNGVILWSWHIWFTDMPLGQKYFNDAGEMMDRNLGATSTIPGDASSLGLLYQWGRKDPFLGSCQTNASAIALSTMDWPAYVESGPETGTTNYSLAHPTTFIIYNNLNYDWFYTGNSTTDNTRWTTSEKDKSIYDPCPAGWRVPTGGNNGIWARATGGSLFENVVFDGKNAGIDFSGKLGGDTSIWYPAAGYLYRHNGVLQYAGSRGYYWTASPSESNYANHLYFRDDTTSIDLLDYGARARGLSVRCARE
;
A
#
# COMPACT_ATOMS: atom_id res chain seq x y z
N MET A 1 -22.00 17.19 9.73
CA MET A 1 -21.28 17.10 8.47
C MET A 1 -19.98 17.85 8.65
N ASN A 2 -18.87 17.23 8.43
CA ASN A 2 -17.48 17.64 8.71
C ASN A 2 -17.04 17.50 10.17
N ASP A 3 -16.38 16.39 10.48
CA ASP A 3 -15.19 16.33 11.35
C ASP A 3 -14.72 14.89 11.67
N SER A 4 -14.82 13.96 10.75
CA SER A 4 -14.31 12.60 11.01
C SER A 4 -13.15 12.16 10.09
N ASN A 5 -12.78 12.93 9.08
CA ASN A 5 -11.73 12.53 8.13
C ASN A 5 -10.31 13.04 8.46
N THR A 6 -10.14 13.95 9.43
CA THR A 6 -8.82 14.53 9.71
C THR A 6 -7.99 13.72 10.72
N ARG A 7 -8.57 12.75 11.41
CA ARG A 7 -7.85 11.92 12.40
C ARG A 7 -7.20 10.65 11.82
N HIS A 8 -7.64 10.19 10.65
CA HIS A 8 -7.07 8.96 10.04
C HIS A 8 -5.75 9.21 9.29
N TYR A 9 -5.56 10.40 8.74
CA TYR A 9 -4.32 10.75 8.04
C TYR A 9 -3.10 10.99 8.96
N PHE A 10 -3.32 11.34 10.23
CA PHE A 10 -2.22 11.59 11.16
C PHE A 10 -1.57 10.31 11.72
N VAL A 11 -2.27 9.19 11.72
CA VAL A 11 -1.74 7.91 12.21
C VAL A 11 -0.93 7.19 11.13
N ILE A 12 -1.29 7.36 9.86
CA ILE A 12 -0.59 6.74 8.72
C ILE A 12 0.74 7.47 8.44
N ALA A 13 0.77 8.81 8.58
CA ALA A 13 2.00 9.59 8.39
C ALA A 13 3.06 9.32 9.48
N LEU A 14 2.66 8.93 10.70
CA LEU A 14 3.61 8.62 11.79
C LEU A 14 4.21 7.21 11.68
N CYS A 15 3.53 6.27 11.04
CA CYS A 15 4.07 4.93 10.79
C CYS A 15 5.07 4.91 9.63
N ILE A 16 4.93 5.78 8.64
CA ILE A 16 5.85 5.88 7.49
C ILE A 16 7.17 6.54 7.90
N LEU A 17 7.16 7.49 8.84
CA LEU A 17 8.37 8.15 9.34
C LEU A 17 9.23 7.28 10.27
N LEU A 18 8.69 6.20 10.83
CA LEU A 18 9.42 5.24 11.68
C LEU A 18 10.01 4.06 10.91
N SER A 19 9.54 3.80 9.69
CA SER A 19 10.09 2.73 8.82
C SER A 19 11.27 3.20 7.95
N CYS A 20 11.42 4.50 7.71
CA CYS A 20 12.57 5.05 6.95
C CYS A 20 13.85 5.27 7.77
N ALA A 21 13.81 5.16 9.09
CA ALA A 21 14.99 5.32 9.97
C ALA A 21 15.75 4.01 10.26
N GLY A 22 15.32 2.88 9.70
CA GLY A 22 15.86 1.54 9.99
C GLY A 22 16.77 0.93 8.90
N ILE A 23 17.04 1.60 7.79
CA ILE A 23 17.76 1.01 6.64
C ILE A 23 19.10 1.68 6.32
N LEU A 24 19.68 2.42 7.25
CA LEU A 24 21.02 3.01 7.06
C LEU A 24 22.01 2.52 8.09
N LEU A 25 22.24 1.20 8.18
CA LEU A 25 23.41 0.61 8.86
C LEU A 25 23.53 -0.88 8.52
N THR A 26 24.07 -1.22 7.36
CA THR A 26 24.92 -2.42 7.18
C THR A 26 25.68 -2.34 5.86
N GLY A 27 26.98 -2.20 5.97
CA GLY A 27 27.95 -3.09 5.36
C GLY A 27 28.51 -2.73 4.00
N CYS A 28 29.72 -2.20 4.00
CA CYS A 28 30.77 -2.72 3.10
C CYS A 28 32.08 -2.59 3.84
N GLU A 29 32.60 -3.71 4.29
CA GLU A 29 34.01 -3.93 4.57
C GLU A 29 34.69 -4.55 3.34
N ASP A 30 36.02 -4.28 3.31
CA ASP A 30 37.11 -4.97 2.62
C ASP A 30 37.46 -4.47 1.21
N GLU A 31 38.70 -4.22 0.88
CA GLU A 31 40.08 -4.52 1.35
C GLU A 31 41.09 -3.52 0.79
N LEU A 32 41.95 -3.03 1.60
CA LEU A 32 43.41 -3.10 1.72
C LEU A 32 44.27 -2.95 0.46
N LEU A 33 45.15 -1.97 0.43
CA LEU A 33 46.59 -2.09 0.66
C LEU A 33 47.39 -0.79 0.39
N ASN A 34 47.99 -0.28 1.44
CA ASN A 34 49.40 0.18 1.62
C ASN A 34 50.08 1.10 0.56
N ASN A 35 50.62 2.21 0.88
CA ASN A 35 51.79 2.49 1.74
C ASN A 35 52.17 3.98 1.77
N ASN A 36 52.51 4.45 2.95
CA ASN A 36 53.66 5.27 3.38
C ASN A 36 53.96 6.57 2.62
N GLU A 37 54.27 7.60 3.21
CA GLU A 37 54.82 8.09 4.50
C GLU A 37 55.02 9.60 4.43
N ASN A 38 54.81 10.23 5.58
CA ASN A 38 55.56 11.37 6.14
C ASN A 38 55.52 12.75 5.48
N THR A 39 55.34 13.75 6.16
CA THR A 39 55.50 14.35 7.47
C THR A 39 55.25 15.86 7.39
N GLU A 40 54.65 16.35 8.43
CA GLU A 40 54.90 17.60 9.19
C GLU A 40 54.57 18.92 8.51
N GLN A 41 53.58 19.57 9.02
CA GLN A 41 53.51 20.45 10.20
C GLN A 41 53.81 21.92 9.90
N ASN A 42 52.86 22.67 10.32
CA ASN A 42 52.83 23.93 11.05
C ASN A 42 52.62 25.24 10.31
N ASP A 43 51.51 25.74 10.63
CA ASP A 43 51.18 26.85 11.55
C ASP A 43 51.39 28.26 11.04
N SER A 44 50.26 28.92 11.17
CA SER A 44 50.04 30.26 11.74
C SER A 44 50.39 31.51 10.92
N ASP A 45 49.33 32.18 10.74
CA ASP A 45 49.03 33.54 11.29
C ASP A 45 49.58 34.78 10.64
N ASP A 46 48.63 35.52 10.25
CA ASP A 46 48.33 36.91 10.65
C ASP A 46 49.04 38.11 10.01
N SER A 47 48.18 38.94 9.48
CA SER A 47 48.13 40.40 9.64
C SER A 47 49.02 41.32 8.78
N LYS A 48 48.27 42.15 8.10
CA LYS A 48 48.27 43.63 8.16
C LYS A 48 49.40 44.45 7.48
N GLU A 49 48.87 45.25 6.58
CA GLU A 49 48.92 46.72 6.53
C GLU A 49 50.25 47.45 6.29
N ASP A 50 50.07 48.36 5.37
CA ASP A 50 50.57 49.75 5.36
C ASP A 50 51.92 50.04 4.65
N ASP A 51 51.75 50.72 3.57
CA ASP A 51 51.91 52.18 3.38
C ASP A 51 53.31 52.69 3.05
N ASP A 52 53.30 53.44 2.03
CA ASP A 52 53.87 54.80 1.88
C ASP A 52 55.30 55.01 1.39
N THR A 53 55.27 55.84 0.39
CA THR A 53 56.12 56.99 0.09
C THR A 53 57.50 56.82 -0.52
N SER A 54 57.54 57.44 -1.63
CA SER A 54 58.38 58.63 -1.99
C SER A 54 59.86 58.38 -2.33
N ASP A 55 60.28 58.86 -3.31
CA ASP A 55 60.89 60.08 -3.77
C ASP A 55 61.96 59.86 -4.82
N THR A 56 61.80 60.61 -5.80
CA THR A 56 62.77 61.13 -6.80
C THR A 56 64.03 61.70 -6.09
N PRO A 57 65.13 62.10 -6.75
CA PRO A 57 65.25 62.55 -8.11
C PRO A 57 66.66 62.38 -8.74
N GLY A 58 66.80 62.88 -9.95
CA GLY A 58 68.05 63.59 -10.42
C GLY A 58 68.63 63.11 -11.72
N SER A 59 68.31 63.78 -12.67
CA SER A 59 69.09 64.83 -13.47
C SER A 59 70.18 64.32 -14.41
N GLY A 60 70.13 64.90 -15.57
CA GLY A 60 71.27 65.21 -16.46
C GLY A 60 71.05 64.74 -17.85
N ASP A 61 70.51 65.59 -18.57
CA ASP A 61 71.05 66.51 -19.63
C ASP A 61 71.54 65.88 -20.94
N GLU A 62 70.87 66.38 -21.88
CA GLU A 62 71.36 66.93 -23.20
C GLU A 62 71.71 65.92 -24.29
N ASP A 63 71.16 66.01 -25.35
CA ASP A 63 71.18 66.93 -26.53
C ASP A 63 70.97 66.15 -27.81
N SER A 64 70.31 66.81 -28.69
CA SER A 64 70.40 66.89 -30.13
C SER A 64 69.69 65.86 -31.02
N THR A 65 68.69 66.42 -31.54
CA THR A 65 68.45 66.57 -33.01
C THR A 65 67.99 65.41 -33.80
N ASP A 66 66.81 65.70 -34.21
CA ASP A 66 66.44 65.66 -35.65
C ASP A 66 65.88 64.40 -36.21
N ASP A 67 64.76 64.55 -36.63
CA ASP A 67 64.17 64.23 -37.89
C ASP A 67 62.89 63.41 -37.91
N SER A 68 61.84 64.14 -38.12
CA SER A 68 60.73 63.72 -38.96
C SER A 68 60.41 62.18 -38.98
N ASN A 69 59.59 61.73 -38.03
CA ASN A 69 58.73 60.62 -38.34
C ASN A 69 57.30 61.13 -38.43
N VAL A 70 56.95 61.85 -39.44
CA VAL A 70 55.57 62.00 -39.92
C VAL A 70 55.17 60.62 -40.40
N THR A 71 54.53 59.86 -39.53
CA THR A 71 53.76 58.66 -39.97
C THR A 71 52.94 59.13 -41.19
N PRO A 72 53.09 58.54 -42.38
CA PRO A 72 52.28 58.92 -43.52
C PRO A 72 50.82 58.84 -43.14
N LYS A 73 50.07 59.92 -43.23
CA LYS A 73 48.63 60.00 -42.98
C LYS A 73 47.97 58.99 -43.91
N VAL A 74 47.42 57.94 -43.35
CA VAL A 74 46.71 56.87 -44.08
C VAL A 74 45.31 57.38 -44.42
N PRO A 75 44.85 57.27 -45.71
CA PRO A 75 43.56 57.83 -46.14
C PRO A 75 42.33 57.13 -45.54
N ILE A 76 42.52 56.12 -44.71
CA ILE A 76 41.45 55.33 -44.11
C ILE A 76 41.75 55.06 -42.62
N THR A 77 40.77 55.27 -41.80
CA THR A 77 40.75 54.72 -40.39
C THR A 77 39.82 53.54 -40.33
N LEU A 78 40.13 52.51 -39.54
CA LEU A 78 39.38 51.31 -39.40
C LEU A 78 39.24 51.00 -37.93
N SER A 79 38.03 50.74 -37.49
CA SER A 79 37.71 50.31 -36.13
C SER A 79 36.65 49.17 -36.13
N ILE A 80 36.56 48.50 -35.04
CA ILE A 80 35.47 47.48 -34.77
C ILE A 80 34.51 48.12 -33.82
N ALA A 81 33.21 48.21 -34.20
CA ALA A 81 32.15 48.76 -33.39
C ALA A 81 31.47 47.70 -32.54
N LYS A 82 31.35 46.49 -33.08
CA LYS A 82 30.72 45.37 -32.35
C LYS A 82 31.35 44.05 -32.78
N ILE A 83 31.54 43.15 -31.82
CA ILE A 83 31.93 41.76 -32.04
C ILE A 83 30.86 40.88 -31.40
N THR A 84 30.35 39.93 -32.18
CA THR A 84 29.49 38.86 -31.68
C THR A 84 30.18 37.50 -31.88
N ALA A 85 29.46 36.40 -31.78
CA ALA A 85 30.03 35.08 -32.02
C ALA A 85 30.33 34.81 -33.50
N THR A 86 29.46 35.27 -34.42
CA THR A 86 29.60 35.00 -35.87
C THR A 86 29.66 36.25 -36.72
N THR A 87 29.50 37.44 -36.14
CA THR A 87 29.39 38.70 -36.85
C THR A 87 30.30 39.76 -36.23
N VAL A 88 30.95 40.52 -37.09
CA VAL A 88 31.76 41.67 -36.67
C VAL A 88 31.33 42.90 -37.46
N THR A 89 31.08 44.00 -36.78
CA THR A 89 30.77 45.29 -37.35
C THR A 89 32.04 46.12 -37.52
N PHE A 90 32.49 46.23 -38.72
CA PHE A 90 33.60 47.10 -39.04
C PHE A 90 33.10 48.50 -39.43
N GLU A 91 33.77 49.53 -38.93
CA GLU A 91 33.54 50.93 -39.26
C GLU A 91 34.81 51.52 -39.83
N ALA A 92 34.66 52.14 -40.91
CA ALA A 92 35.82 52.89 -41.58
C ALA A 92 35.41 54.30 -42.01
N SER A 93 36.33 55.21 -41.93
CA SER A 93 36.18 56.57 -42.43
C SER A 93 37.28 56.84 -43.40
N LEU A 94 36.92 57.37 -44.59
CA LEU A 94 37.83 57.73 -45.66
C LEU A 94 38.10 59.24 -45.69
N ASP A 95 39.35 59.62 -45.81
CA ASP A 95 39.74 60.98 -46.20
C ASP A 95 39.65 61.13 -47.76
N VAL A 96 38.55 61.76 -48.19
CA VAL A 96 38.19 61.82 -49.62
C VAL A 96 39.23 62.56 -50.47
N ASP A 97 39.90 63.53 -49.85
CA ASP A 97 40.92 64.32 -50.57
C ASP A 97 42.19 63.51 -50.93
N MET A 98 42.50 62.55 -50.07
CA MET A 98 43.62 61.63 -50.26
C MET A 98 43.30 60.43 -51.17
N MET A 99 42.04 60.15 -51.41
CA MET A 99 41.61 59.00 -52.25
C MET A 99 42.06 59.12 -53.72
N SER A 100 42.29 60.27 -54.20
CA SER A 100 42.78 60.50 -55.64
C SER A 100 44.15 59.88 -55.87
N GLU A 101 44.92 59.59 -54.87
CA GLU A 101 46.23 58.97 -54.94
C GLU A 101 46.25 57.46 -55.02
N TYR A 102 45.09 56.77 -54.66
CA TYR A 102 44.99 55.34 -54.56
C TYR A 102 43.97 54.78 -55.55
N GLN A 103 44.27 53.63 -56.17
CA GLN A 103 43.35 52.86 -57.01
C GLN A 103 42.28 52.17 -56.25
N GLU A 104 42.59 51.70 -55.03
CA GLU A 104 41.72 51.01 -54.15
C GLU A 104 42.18 51.09 -52.69
N VAL A 105 41.27 51.25 -51.79
CA VAL A 105 41.52 51.17 -50.33
C VAL A 105 40.51 50.29 -49.70
N GLY A 106 40.90 49.65 -48.59
CA GLY A 106 40.02 48.75 -47.81
C GLY A 106 40.75 48.10 -46.69
N PHE A 107 40.21 46.98 -46.28
CA PHE A 107 40.83 46.16 -45.29
C PHE A 107 40.76 44.66 -45.68
N VAL A 108 41.66 43.89 -45.12
CA VAL A 108 41.73 42.46 -45.28
C VAL A 108 41.72 41.79 -43.89
N TYR A 109 41.03 40.66 -43.74
CA TYR A 109 41.02 39.91 -42.51
C TYR A 109 41.18 38.41 -42.77
N SER A 110 41.68 37.68 -41.77
CA SER A 110 41.86 36.24 -41.79
C SER A 110 41.99 35.69 -40.36
N ASN A 111 41.77 34.42 -40.18
CA ASN A 111 42.15 33.73 -38.95
C ASN A 111 43.64 33.35 -38.89
N LYS A 112 44.43 33.76 -39.90
CA LYS A 112 45.87 33.60 -39.94
C LYS A 112 46.53 35.01 -39.94
N ASP A 113 47.68 35.08 -39.30
CA ASP A 113 48.42 36.35 -39.10
C ASP A 113 49.10 36.92 -40.39
N ASN A 114 49.27 36.08 -41.44
CA ASN A 114 49.82 36.47 -42.69
C ASN A 114 48.75 37.03 -43.62
N LEU A 115 48.46 38.33 -43.52
CA LEU A 115 47.41 39.00 -44.25
C LEU A 115 47.96 39.47 -45.63
N ASP A 116 47.38 38.94 -46.71
CA ASP A 116 47.61 39.32 -48.06
C ASP A 116 46.30 39.27 -48.87
N VAL A 117 45.95 40.30 -49.60
CA VAL A 117 44.72 40.41 -50.40
C VAL A 117 44.68 39.38 -51.54
N ASP A 118 45.79 38.82 -51.96
CA ASP A 118 45.90 37.80 -53.01
C ASP A 118 45.94 36.37 -52.36
N ASN A 119 45.97 36.27 -51.06
CA ASN A 119 45.92 34.98 -50.34
C ASN A 119 44.49 34.45 -50.26
N ALA A 120 44.29 33.25 -50.73
CA ALA A 120 42.95 32.56 -50.66
C ALA A 120 42.39 32.42 -49.27
N ASP A 121 43.23 32.44 -48.23
CA ASP A 121 42.81 32.34 -46.80
C ASP A 121 42.40 33.72 -46.24
N CYS A 122 42.54 34.81 -47.00
CA CYS A 122 42.21 36.13 -46.55
C CYS A 122 40.95 36.66 -47.25
N THR A 123 40.12 37.37 -46.53
CA THR A 123 38.94 38.02 -47.08
C THR A 123 39.23 39.53 -47.28
N LYS A 124 39.11 39.98 -48.51
CA LYS A 124 39.30 41.36 -48.89
C LYS A 124 37.98 42.11 -48.87
N VAL A 125 37.95 43.29 -48.26
CA VAL A 125 36.80 44.19 -48.21
C VAL A 125 37.19 45.56 -48.75
N LYS A 126 36.58 45.96 -49.84
CA LYS A 126 36.79 47.28 -50.44
C LYS A 126 35.93 48.35 -49.79
N VAL A 127 36.51 49.44 -49.37
CA VAL A 127 35.80 50.60 -48.83
C VAL A 127 35.72 51.68 -49.90
N ASN A 128 34.49 52.08 -50.25
CA ASN A 128 34.25 53.01 -51.38
C ASN A 128 33.29 54.16 -50.99
N LYS A 129 33.07 54.38 -49.71
CA LYS A 129 32.21 55.43 -49.16
C LYS A 129 32.97 56.16 -48.06
N GLU A 130 32.69 57.48 -47.93
CA GLU A 130 33.29 58.33 -46.91
C GLU A 130 33.10 57.78 -45.49
N VAL A 131 31.93 57.27 -45.27
CA VAL A 131 31.61 56.52 -44.01
C VAL A 131 31.14 55.10 -44.37
N TYR A 132 31.82 54.14 -43.85
CA TYR A 132 31.53 52.72 -44.02
C TYR A 132 31.18 52.10 -42.67
N SER A 133 30.04 51.41 -42.58
CA SER A 133 29.71 50.59 -41.49
C SER A 133 29.01 49.34 -42.03
N GLN A 134 29.54 48.19 -41.76
CA GLN A 134 28.97 46.92 -42.24
C GLN A 134 29.16 45.78 -41.24
N ASN A 135 28.09 45.02 -41.07
CA ASN A 135 28.13 43.73 -40.39
C ASN A 135 28.67 42.70 -41.39
N ILE A 136 29.76 42.07 -41.05
CA ILE A 136 30.31 40.93 -41.77
C ILE A 136 30.00 39.68 -40.97
N THR A 137 29.36 38.71 -41.59
CA THR A 137 28.94 37.41 -40.99
C THR A 137 29.84 36.27 -41.42
N GLY A 138 29.68 35.08 -40.85
CA GLY A 138 30.44 33.89 -41.22
C GLY A 138 31.75 33.70 -40.46
N PHE A 139 32.00 34.48 -39.41
CA PHE A 139 33.10 34.24 -38.50
C PHE A 139 32.81 32.98 -37.66
N GLN A 140 33.88 32.27 -37.31
CA GLN A 140 33.79 31.19 -36.33
C GLN A 140 33.82 31.78 -34.90
N TYR A 141 32.97 31.27 -34.01
CA TYR A 141 32.95 31.70 -32.62
C TYR A 141 34.25 31.32 -31.89
N ASN A 142 34.58 32.03 -30.84
CA ASN A 142 35.77 31.82 -30.03
C ASN A 142 37.06 31.69 -30.87
N THR A 143 37.11 32.45 -31.94
CA THR A 143 38.21 32.37 -32.90
C THR A 143 38.92 33.70 -33.02
N LYS A 144 40.24 33.66 -32.99
CA LYS A 144 41.09 34.80 -33.15
C LYS A 144 41.25 35.12 -34.65
N TYR A 145 41.04 36.36 -34.98
CA TYR A 145 41.22 36.90 -36.31
C TYR A 145 42.16 38.07 -36.28
N TYR A 146 42.82 38.28 -37.44
CA TYR A 146 43.71 39.37 -37.69
C TYR A 146 43.11 40.23 -38.80
N TYR A 147 43.34 41.54 -38.77
CA TYR A 147 42.88 42.43 -39.79
C TYR A 147 43.87 43.61 -39.98
N ALA A 148 43.97 44.10 -41.22
CA ALA A 148 44.81 45.24 -41.54
C ALA A 148 44.19 46.06 -42.71
N ILE A 149 44.42 47.34 -42.70
CA ILE A 149 44.11 48.20 -43.83
C ILE A 149 45.06 47.83 -45.01
N TYR A 150 44.54 47.80 -46.24
CA TYR A 150 45.34 47.73 -47.42
C TYR A 150 45.09 48.94 -48.29
N LEU A 151 46.13 49.37 -49.04
CA LEU A 151 46.13 50.46 -49.99
C LEU A 151 46.72 49.95 -51.31
N LEU A 152 46.05 50.22 -52.46
CA LEU A 152 46.55 49.88 -53.76
C LEU A 152 46.95 51.16 -54.48
N ARG A 153 48.26 51.30 -54.79
CA ARG A 153 48.83 52.42 -55.56
C ARG A 153 49.79 51.88 -56.60
N ASN A 154 49.66 52.32 -57.83
CA ASN A 154 50.52 51.87 -58.94
C ASN A 154 50.53 50.31 -59.07
N ASN A 155 49.42 49.63 -58.87
CA ASN A 155 49.30 48.17 -58.88
C ASN A 155 50.16 47.47 -57.83
N VAL A 156 50.53 48.13 -56.74
CA VAL A 156 51.23 47.54 -55.59
C VAL A 156 50.39 47.72 -54.35
N TYR A 157 50.20 46.62 -53.61
CA TYR A 157 49.54 46.65 -52.32
C TYR A 157 50.54 47.03 -51.22
N SER A 158 50.07 47.84 -50.29
CA SER A 158 50.77 48.15 -49.05
C SER A 158 49.77 47.95 -47.89
N TYR A 159 50.27 47.54 -46.76
CA TYR A 159 49.42 47.15 -45.59
C TYR A 159 49.77 48.03 -44.40
N GLY A 160 48.74 48.41 -43.64
CA GLY A 160 48.88 49.04 -42.35
C GLY A 160 49.25 48.07 -41.26
N THR A 161 49.21 48.56 -40.02
CA THR A 161 49.45 47.70 -38.83
C THR A 161 48.43 46.58 -38.77
N VAL A 162 48.88 45.36 -38.53
CA VAL A 162 48.01 44.19 -38.25
C VAL A 162 47.47 44.35 -36.86
N ASN A 163 46.17 44.35 -36.78
CA ASN A 163 45.39 44.32 -35.52
C ASN A 163 44.72 42.98 -35.37
N GLU A 164 44.26 42.67 -34.17
CA GLU A 164 43.56 41.37 -33.83
C GLU A 164 42.29 41.60 -33.07
N PHE A 165 41.39 40.64 -33.18
CA PHE A 165 40.21 40.52 -32.36
C PHE A 165 39.88 39.03 -32.16
N THR A 166 39.08 38.72 -31.15
CA THR A 166 38.54 37.37 -30.95
C THR A 166 37.01 37.46 -30.91
N THR A 167 36.34 36.61 -31.67
CA THR A 167 34.90 36.49 -31.65
C THR A 167 34.43 35.94 -30.31
N ASN A 168 33.22 36.29 -29.90
CA ASN A 168 32.68 35.84 -28.64
C ASN A 168 32.61 34.30 -28.57
N ASP A 169 32.87 33.77 -27.39
CA ASP A 169 32.62 32.35 -27.07
C ASP A 169 31.16 32.14 -26.79
N ILE A 170 30.65 30.93 -27.08
CA ILE A 170 29.29 30.50 -26.78
C ILE A 170 29.35 29.33 -25.78
N ALA A 171 28.73 29.53 -24.64
CA ALA A 171 28.61 28.47 -23.64
C ALA A 171 27.16 28.21 -23.29
N VAL A 172 26.85 26.94 -23.06
CA VAL A 172 25.54 26.46 -22.61
C VAL A 172 25.70 25.79 -21.23
N ASN A 173 25.05 26.35 -20.23
CA ASN A 173 25.00 25.78 -18.90
C ASN A 173 23.62 25.13 -18.66
N LEU A 174 23.61 23.80 -18.41
CA LEU A 174 22.39 23.06 -18.19
C LEU A 174 21.94 23.17 -16.74
N MET A 175 20.63 23.24 -16.55
CA MET A 175 19.92 23.16 -15.29
C MET A 175 18.76 22.20 -15.46
N HIS A 176 18.47 21.42 -14.43
CA HIS A 176 17.29 20.55 -14.38
C HIS A 176 16.56 20.77 -13.06
N SER A 177 15.23 20.74 -13.10
CA SER A 177 14.37 20.78 -11.93
C SER A 177 13.85 19.37 -11.65
N GLU A 178 13.82 18.96 -10.39
CA GLU A 178 13.23 17.66 -10.00
C GLU A 178 11.76 17.57 -10.45
N ASP A 179 11.00 18.67 -10.40
CA ASP A 179 9.59 18.70 -10.81
C ASP A 179 9.39 18.52 -12.33
N ALA A 180 10.46 18.60 -13.11
CA ALA A 180 10.44 18.44 -14.57
C ALA A 180 10.94 17.06 -15.04
N ILE A 181 11.16 16.14 -14.13
CA ILE A 181 11.63 14.77 -14.38
C ILE A 181 10.52 13.81 -14.02
N THR A 182 10.26 12.85 -14.91
CA THR A 182 9.35 11.73 -14.66
C THR A 182 10.11 10.40 -14.76
N ALA A 183 9.39 9.28 -14.79
CA ALA A 183 10.00 7.98 -14.99
C ALA A 183 10.66 7.84 -16.37
N THR A 184 10.07 8.41 -17.43
CA THR A 184 10.52 8.21 -18.81
C THR A 184 10.76 9.50 -19.59
N THR A 185 10.51 10.66 -19.00
CA THR A 185 10.72 11.97 -19.64
C THR A 185 11.49 12.94 -18.76
N ALA A 186 12.11 13.92 -19.34
CA ALA A 186 12.69 15.04 -18.61
C ALA A 186 12.71 16.31 -19.46
N SER A 187 12.42 17.46 -18.83
CA SER A 187 12.67 18.77 -19.39
C SER A 187 13.96 19.33 -18.81
N VAL A 188 14.98 19.53 -19.66
CA VAL A 188 16.26 20.07 -19.25
C VAL A 188 16.37 21.51 -19.80
N GLU A 189 16.52 22.47 -18.88
CA GLU A 189 16.74 23.89 -19.26
C GLU A 189 18.22 24.18 -19.39
N GLY A 190 18.55 25.10 -20.29
CA GLY A 190 19.89 25.65 -20.44
C GLY A 190 19.90 27.16 -20.49
N THR A 191 20.97 27.75 -19.96
CA THR A 191 21.28 29.19 -20.18
C THR A 191 22.43 29.33 -21.14
N ILE A 192 22.24 30.18 -22.17
CA ILE A 192 23.23 30.45 -23.19
C ILE A 192 23.92 31.76 -22.85
N SER A 193 25.24 31.81 -22.96
CA SER A 193 26.01 33.01 -22.88
C SER A 193 26.80 33.22 -24.17
N GLY A 194 27.00 34.49 -24.55
CA GLY A 194 27.80 34.88 -25.75
C GLY A 194 27.06 34.83 -27.10
N LEU A 195 25.82 34.32 -27.14
CA LEU A 195 25.01 34.29 -28.37
C LEU A 195 24.18 35.57 -28.50
N ASP A 196 24.36 36.29 -29.58
CA ASP A 196 23.56 37.47 -29.98
C ASP A 196 22.42 36.99 -30.92
N GLU A 197 21.33 37.77 -31.00
CA GLU A 197 20.21 37.47 -31.92
C GLU A 197 20.62 37.32 -33.37
N ILE A 198 21.66 38.06 -33.79
CA ILE A 198 22.18 38.01 -35.15
C ILE A 198 22.92 36.70 -35.46
N ASP A 199 23.40 35.99 -34.45
CA ASP A 199 24.16 34.74 -34.59
C ASP A 199 23.27 33.50 -34.68
N LYS A 200 21.99 33.59 -34.27
CA LYS A 200 21.08 32.46 -34.14
C LYS A 200 20.85 31.65 -35.42
N GLY A 201 21.01 32.28 -36.59
CA GLY A 201 20.83 31.59 -37.87
C GLY A 201 22.02 30.71 -38.30
N GLU A 202 23.19 30.89 -37.70
CA GLU A 202 24.42 30.19 -38.04
C GLU A 202 24.87 29.16 -37.01
N ILE A 203 24.22 29.14 -35.85
CA ILE A 203 24.60 28.30 -34.71
C ILE A 203 23.48 27.29 -34.38
N GLU A 204 23.80 26.03 -34.34
CA GLU A 204 22.94 24.96 -33.78
C GLU A 204 23.33 24.70 -32.32
N ILE A 205 22.32 24.71 -31.42
CA ILE A 205 22.48 24.35 -30.01
C ILE A 205 21.71 23.08 -29.78
N GLY A 206 22.34 22.12 -29.14
CA GLY A 206 21.74 20.85 -28.85
C GLY A 206 22.30 20.20 -27.59
N LEU A 207 21.84 19.00 -27.35
CA LEU A 207 22.18 18.18 -26.21
C LEU A 207 22.41 16.73 -26.66
N TYR A 208 23.46 16.11 -26.19
CA TYR A 208 23.61 14.65 -26.20
C TYR A 208 23.26 14.09 -24.84
N TYR A 209 22.44 13.00 -24.80
CA TYR A 209 22.17 12.29 -23.58
C TYR A 209 22.37 10.77 -23.74
N SER A 210 22.76 10.09 -22.64
CA SER A 210 22.96 8.64 -22.58
C SER A 210 23.02 8.15 -21.14
N LEU A 211 22.94 6.82 -20.97
CA LEU A 211 23.24 6.13 -19.71
C LEU A 211 24.76 6.06 -19.43
N ALA A 212 25.61 6.35 -20.39
CA ALA A 212 27.06 6.28 -20.28
C ALA A 212 27.72 7.65 -20.52
N THR A 213 28.56 8.11 -19.59
CA THR A 213 29.25 9.41 -19.64
C THR A 213 30.09 9.57 -20.89
N ASN A 214 30.87 8.54 -21.25
CA ASN A 214 31.76 8.57 -22.40
C ASN A 214 31.04 8.76 -23.74
N GLU A 215 29.78 8.35 -23.85
CA GLU A 215 28.98 8.51 -25.07
C GLU A 215 28.60 9.99 -25.28
N VAL A 216 28.23 10.69 -24.21
CA VAL A 216 27.85 12.10 -24.29
C VAL A 216 29.09 13.01 -24.50
N GLU A 217 30.24 12.65 -23.88
CA GLU A 217 31.49 13.38 -24.01
C GLU A 217 32.03 13.40 -25.47
N VAL A 218 31.85 12.28 -26.19
CA VAL A 218 32.30 12.17 -27.58
C VAL A 218 31.21 12.44 -28.62
N GLY A 219 29.99 12.81 -28.16
CA GLY A 219 28.86 13.13 -29.02
C GLY A 219 28.25 11.94 -29.76
N THR A 220 28.32 10.73 -29.18
CA THR A 220 27.69 9.48 -29.70
C THR A 220 26.40 9.11 -28.99
N GLY A 221 25.98 9.85 -27.97
CA GLY A 221 24.70 9.69 -27.29
C GLY A 221 23.52 10.10 -28.19
N THR A 222 22.31 9.93 -27.66
CA THR A 222 21.10 10.40 -28.34
C THR A 222 21.11 11.92 -28.42
N LYS A 223 20.86 12.43 -29.62
CA LYS A 223 20.93 13.86 -29.93
C LYS A 223 19.55 14.50 -29.87
N VAL A 224 19.46 15.64 -29.16
CA VAL A 224 18.27 16.51 -29.14
C VAL A 224 18.69 17.92 -29.50
N ILE A 225 17.94 18.57 -30.40
CA ILE A 225 18.13 19.97 -30.76
C ILE A 225 17.17 20.82 -29.94
N ALA A 226 17.62 21.99 -29.49
CA ALA A 226 16.80 22.91 -28.72
C ALA A 226 15.53 23.34 -29.47
N GLU A 227 14.35 23.15 -28.89
CA GLU A 227 13.09 23.48 -29.56
C GLU A 227 12.77 24.97 -29.57
N ASN A 228 13.16 25.70 -28.53
CA ASN A 228 12.90 27.14 -28.39
C ASN A 228 14.08 27.86 -27.75
N THR A 229 14.55 28.92 -28.39
CA THR A 229 15.47 29.89 -27.80
C THR A 229 14.74 31.20 -27.54
N GLU A 230 14.24 31.41 -26.34
CA GLU A 230 13.72 32.71 -25.93
C GLU A 230 14.81 33.48 -25.15
N GLY A 231 15.32 34.53 -25.74
CA GLY A 231 16.44 35.27 -25.15
C GLY A 231 17.66 34.36 -25.00
N ASN A 232 18.11 34.19 -23.75
CA ASN A 232 19.29 33.37 -23.40
C ASN A 232 18.92 32.00 -22.79
N ARG A 233 17.69 31.52 -23.02
CA ARG A 233 17.22 30.23 -22.50
C ARG A 233 16.97 29.24 -23.63
N VAL A 234 17.29 27.99 -23.37
CA VAL A 234 16.95 26.84 -24.22
C VAL A 234 16.28 25.78 -23.42
N LEU A 235 15.36 25.07 -24.04
CA LEU A 235 14.64 23.94 -23.45
C LEU A 235 14.88 22.70 -24.31
N PHE A 236 15.18 21.57 -23.65
CA PHE A 236 15.35 20.28 -24.28
C PHE A 236 14.31 19.30 -23.64
N GLN A 237 13.48 18.69 -24.49
CA GLN A 237 12.57 17.64 -24.09
C GLN A 237 13.22 16.31 -24.39
N LEU A 238 13.30 15.46 -23.35
CA LEU A 238 13.87 14.11 -23.41
C LEU A 238 12.76 13.12 -23.16
N ASP A 239 12.54 12.21 -24.10
CA ASP A 239 11.51 11.19 -24.04
C ASP A 239 12.11 9.78 -24.12
N GLY A 240 11.34 8.75 -23.70
CA GLY A 240 11.77 7.36 -23.77
C GLY A 240 12.98 7.04 -22.89
N LEU A 241 13.12 7.76 -21.78
CA LEU A 241 14.19 7.51 -20.81
C LEU A 241 13.88 6.25 -20.00
N LYS A 242 14.93 5.57 -19.55
CA LYS A 242 14.80 4.43 -18.65
C LYS A 242 14.56 4.94 -17.22
N TYR A 243 13.48 4.46 -16.56
CA TYR A 243 13.17 4.81 -15.17
C TYR A 243 14.25 4.33 -14.19
N CYS A 244 14.34 4.96 -13.03
CA CYS A 244 15.33 4.68 -11.99
C CYS A 244 16.76 4.61 -12.53
N SER A 245 17.08 5.50 -13.46
CA SER A 245 18.36 5.47 -14.18
C SER A 245 19.04 6.81 -14.17
N LYS A 246 20.36 6.81 -14.06
CA LYS A 246 21.16 8.01 -14.15
C LYS A 246 21.39 8.35 -15.62
N ILE A 247 20.91 9.51 -16.03
CA ILE A 247 21.04 10.05 -17.37
C ILE A 247 22.12 11.13 -17.36
N TYR A 248 23.09 10.98 -18.24
CA TYR A 248 24.14 11.97 -18.45
C TYR A 248 23.77 12.85 -19.63
N CYS A 249 24.03 14.15 -19.53
CA CYS A 249 23.71 15.17 -20.52
C CYS A 249 24.93 16.02 -20.80
N CYS A 250 25.23 16.24 -22.06
CA CYS A 250 26.30 17.14 -22.51
C CYS A 250 25.75 18.10 -23.57
N PRO A 251 25.70 19.41 -23.32
CA PRO A 251 25.30 20.38 -24.33
C PRO A 251 26.36 20.52 -25.39
N TYR A 252 25.96 20.85 -26.59
CA TYR A 252 26.88 21.17 -27.66
C TYR A 252 26.46 22.45 -28.39
N VAL A 253 27.47 23.12 -28.95
CA VAL A 253 27.33 24.21 -29.86
C VAL A 253 27.96 23.82 -31.20
N LYS A 254 27.21 23.86 -32.29
CA LYS A 254 27.70 23.50 -33.62
C LYS A 254 27.56 24.65 -34.57
N GLN A 255 28.68 24.97 -35.28
CA GLN A 255 28.72 25.90 -36.40
C GLN A 255 29.38 25.18 -37.58
N ALA A 256 28.64 25.01 -38.67
CA ALA A 256 29.08 24.23 -39.82
C ALA A 256 29.58 22.84 -39.43
N GLU A 257 30.85 22.52 -39.63
CA GLU A 257 31.46 21.21 -39.27
C GLU A 257 32.15 21.22 -37.90
N VAL A 258 32.19 22.36 -37.22
CA VAL A 258 32.83 22.48 -35.90
C VAL A 258 31.76 22.28 -34.82
N CYS A 259 32.01 21.34 -33.93
CA CYS A 259 31.13 21.03 -32.77
C CYS A 259 31.95 21.09 -31.47
N THR A 260 31.52 21.93 -30.54
CA THR A 260 32.14 22.07 -29.23
C THR A 260 31.17 21.53 -28.16
N HIS A 261 31.67 20.66 -27.30
CA HIS A 261 30.91 20.06 -26.21
C HIS A 261 31.10 20.86 -24.92
N GLY A 262 30.03 21.09 -24.18
CA GLY A 262 30.05 21.74 -22.88
C GLY A 262 30.32 20.78 -21.71
N THR A 263 29.97 21.22 -20.51
CA THR A 263 30.17 20.41 -19.29
C THR A 263 29.09 19.36 -19.17
N VAL A 264 29.49 18.11 -18.88
CA VAL A 264 28.58 17.00 -18.62
C VAL A 264 27.88 17.21 -17.28
N THR A 265 26.56 17.10 -17.26
CA THR A 265 25.72 17.07 -16.08
C THR A 265 24.96 15.74 -16.02
N SER A 266 24.23 15.48 -14.93
CA SER A 266 23.41 14.28 -14.85
C SER A 266 22.25 14.47 -13.89
N PHE A 267 21.17 13.73 -14.14
CA PHE A 267 20.02 13.60 -13.24
C PHE A 267 19.61 12.12 -13.14
N ILE A 268 18.68 11.81 -12.26
CA ILE A 268 18.12 10.47 -12.10
C ILE A 268 16.62 10.55 -12.41
N THR A 269 16.14 9.66 -13.29
CA THR A 269 14.71 9.51 -13.59
C THR A 269 14.01 8.86 -12.41
N ASP A 270 12.71 9.15 -12.21
CA ASP A 270 11.90 8.59 -11.15
C ASP A 270 11.82 7.06 -11.24
N ASP A 271 11.68 6.41 -10.08
CA ASP A 271 11.45 4.96 -10.03
C ASP A 271 9.96 4.65 -10.12
N VAL A 272 9.63 3.52 -10.73
CA VAL A 272 8.27 2.99 -10.82
C VAL A 272 8.13 1.83 -9.83
N LEU A 273 7.35 2.05 -8.79
CA LEU A 273 7.09 1.07 -7.73
C LEU A 273 5.67 0.53 -7.86
N VAL A 274 5.51 -0.79 -7.78
CA VAL A 274 4.21 -1.45 -7.83
C VAL A 274 4.03 -2.27 -6.57
N GLU A 275 2.95 -1.99 -5.85
CA GLU A 275 2.52 -2.78 -4.69
C GLU A 275 1.24 -3.53 -5.03
N LEU A 276 1.17 -4.82 -4.66
CA LEU A 276 -0.04 -5.64 -4.76
C LEU A 276 -0.71 -5.74 -3.39
N ASN A 277 -2.02 -5.48 -3.34
CA ASN A 277 -2.85 -5.70 -2.17
C ASN A 277 -3.48 -7.11 -2.29
N VAL A 278 -3.15 -7.99 -1.34
CA VAL A 278 -3.68 -9.35 -1.34
C VAL A 278 -4.86 -9.43 -0.40
N LYS A 279 -6.05 -9.63 -0.93
CA LYS A 279 -7.25 -9.87 -0.14
C LYS A 279 -7.49 -11.35 0.14
N VAL A 280 -7.14 -12.23 -0.79
CA VAL A 280 -7.47 -13.66 -0.72
C VAL A 280 -6.32 -14.50 -1.28
N ASN A 281 -5.75 -15.35 -0.42
CA ASN A 281 -4.71 -16.32 -0.82
C ASN A 281 -5.30 -17.66 -1.28
N THR A 282 -6.60 -17.86 -1.11
CA THR A 282 -7.30 -19.10 -1.50
C THR A 282 -8.64 -18.76 -2.14
N ILE A 283 -8.83 -19.17 -3.38
CA ILE A 283 -10.08 -19.01 -4.13
C ILE A 283 -10.81 -20.35 -4.14
N ILE A 284 -12.02 -20.38 -3.59
CA ILE A 284 -12.88 -21.56 -3.57
C ILE A 284 -13.98 -21.34 -4.62
N SER A 285 -13.85 -21.96 -5.78
CA SER A 285 -14.80 -21.81 -6.89
C SER A 285 -14.68 -22.94 -7.90
N GLU A 286 -15.79 -23.30 -8.55
CA GLU A 286 -15.78 -24.19 -9.73
C GLU A 286 -15.14 -23.50 -10.94
N THR A 287 -15.22 -22.18 -11.00
CA THR A 287 -14.59 -21.32 -12.02
C THR A 287 -13.83 -20.20 -11.34
N PRO A 288 -12.58 -20.47 -10.91
CA PRO A 288 -11.86 -19.51 -10.08
C PRO A 288 -11.48 -18.25 -10.88
N ILE A 289 -11.79 -17.09 -10.33
CA ILE A 289 -11.41 -15.79 -10.86
C ILE A 289 -10.51 -15.12 -9.83
N ALA A 290 -9.27 -14.80 -10.21
CA ALA A 290 -8.39 -14.02 -9.37
C ALA A 290 -8.60 -12.53 -9.61
N GLU A 291 -8.67 -11.77 -8.53
CA GLU A 291 -8.67 -10.31 -8.52
C GLU A 291 -7.38 -9.83 -7.85
N PHE A 292 -6.55 -9.13 -8.63
CA PHE A 292 -5.30 -8.54 -8.17
C PHE A 292 -5.49 -7.04 -8.10
N GLU A 293 -5.56 -6.51 -6.89
CA GLU A 293 -5.56 -5.07 -6.66
C GLU A 293 -4.13 -4.61 -6.40
N GLY A 294 -3.79 -3.46 -6.92
CA GLY A 294 -2.47 -2.89 -6.71
C GLY A 294 -2.46 -1.38 -6.84
N THR A 295 -1.34 -0.81 -6.42
CA THR A 295 -1.07 0.62 -6.55
C THR A 295 0.30 0.78 -7.21
N VAL A 296 0.38 1.63 -8.21
CA VAL A 296 1.63 2.05 -8.84
C VAL A 296 1.95 3.48 -8.40
N MET A 297 3.21 3.72 -8.06
CA MET A 297 3.74 5.03 -7.67
C MET A 297 4.88 5.42 -8.62
N GLY A 298 5.05 6.72 -8.84
CA GLY A 298 6.11 7.25 -9.71
C GLY A 298 5.83 7.11 -11.20
N LEU A 299 4.57 6.84 -11.60
CA LEU A 299 4.15 6.71 -13.00
C LEU A 299 3.17 7.83 -13.33
N SER A 300 3.51 8.67 -14.28
CA SER A 300 2.64 9.71 -14.85
C SER A 300 1.98 9.24 -16.15
N ASP A 301 0.97 9.95 -16.62
CA ASP A 301 0.24 9.59 -17.85
C ASP A 301 1.15 9.49 -19.09
N VAL A 302 2.20 10.33 -19.15
CA VAL A 302 3.17 10.32 -20.27
C VAL A 302 4.03 9.05 -20.25
N ASP A 303 4.32 8.50 -19.07
CA ASP A 303 5.15 7.31 -18.89
C ASP A 303 4.44 6.02 -19.33
N LEU A 304 3.10 6.02 -19.37
CA LEU A 304 2.29 4.86 -19.80
C LEU A 304 2.54 4.46 -21.28
N ASN A 305 3.16 5.31 -22.07
CA ASN A 305 3.56 4.98 -23.43
C ASN A 305 4.76 4.03 -23.46
N ASP A 306 5.64 4.11 -22.47
CA ASP A 306 6.91 3.39 -22.43
C ASP A 306 6.95 2.31 -21.34
N VAL A 307 6.18 2.48 -20.26
CA VAL A 307 6.13 1.56 -19.11
C VAL A 307 4.76 0.90 -19.00
N ALA A 308 4.74 -0.42 -18.97
CA ALA A 308 3.56 -1.20 -18.62
C ALA A 308 3.74 -1.84 -17.24
N VAL A 309 2.65 -1.90 -16.46
CA VAL A 309 2.60 -2.60 -15.18
C VAL A 309 1.59 -3.74 -15.25
N GLY A 310 1.76 -4.74 -14.39
CA GLY A 310 0.83 -5.88 -14.37
C GLY A 310 1.22 -6.97 -13.39
N VAL A 311 0.62 -8.14 -13.58
CA VAL A 311 0.83 -9.34 -12.79
C VAL A 311 1.44 -10.44 -13.66
N SER A 312 2.48 -11.08 -13.14
CA SER A 312 3.08 -12.29 -13.69
C SER A 312 2.59 -13.48 -12.87
N LEU A 313 1.99 -14.47 -13.52
CA LEU A 313 1.33 -15.61 -12.89
C LEU A 313 1.85 -16.93 -13.48
N SER A 314 2.12 -17.93 -12.64
CA SER A 314 2.49 -19.29 -13.07
C SER A 314 2.12 -20.34 -12.02
N SER A 315 1.83 -21.55 -12.45
CA SER A 315 1.71 -22.72 -11.55
C SER A 315 3.07 -23.31 -11.16
N ILE A 316 4.17 -22.85 -11.76
CA ILE A 316 5.54 -23.26 -11.47
C ILE A 316 6.28 -22.05 -10.89
N LYS A 317 6.80 -22.17 -9.69
CA LYS A 317 7.43 -21.09 -8.94
C LYS A 317 8.57 -20.40 -9.71
N GLU A 318 9.45 -21.20 -10.31
CA GLU A 318 10.62 -20.71 -11.03
C GLU A 318 10.28 -19.98 -12.34
N ASP A 319 9.10 -20.26 -12.89
CA ASP A 319 8.65 -19.67 -14.15
C ASP A 319 8.04 -18.26 -13.98
N VAL A 320 7.69 -17.85 -12.76
CA VAL A 320 7.05 -16.53 -12.48
C VAL A 320 7.85 -15.36 -13.02
N TRP A 321 9.19 -15.45 -12.97
CA TRP A 321 10.11 -14.40 -13.41
C TRP A 321 10.64 -14.61 -14.84
N SER A 322 9.98 -15.45 -15.62
CA SER A 322 10.41 -15.80 -16.97
C SER A 322 9.31 -15.52 -18.01
N ASP A 323 9.64 -15.69 -19.27
CA ASP A 323 8.69 -15.57 -20.39
C ASP A 323 7.66 -16.72 -20.44
N LYS A 324 7.81 -17.75 -19.60
CA LYS A 324 6.87 -18.85 -19.52
C LYS A 324 5.66 -18.55 -18.65
N SER A 325 5.72 -17.52 -17.81
CA SER A 325 4.58 -17.10 -17.01
C SER A 325 3.56 -16.34 -17.84
N ILE A 326 2.33 -16.36 -17.39
CA ILE A 326 1.25 -15.56 -17.95
C ILE A 326 1.45 -14.11 -17.50
N LYS A 327 1.54 -13.18 -18.44
CA LYS A 327 1.65 -11.75 -18.17
C LYS A 327 0.28 -11.09 -18.36
N ILE A 328 -0.26 -10.53 -17.30
CA ILE A 328 -1.57 -9.90 -17.29
C ILE A 328 -1.36 -8.40 -17.02
N PRO A 329 -1.49 -7.54 -18.05
CA PRO A 329 -1.27 -6.10 -17.87
C PRO A 329 -2.44 -5.44 -17.15
N ALA A 330 -2.15 -4.38 -16.39
CA ALA A 330 -3.13 -3.44 -15.88
C ALA A 330 -3.55 -2.51 -17.02
N LEU A 331 -4.77 -2.68 -17.52
CA LEU A 331 -5.27 -1.91 -18.66
C LEU A 331 -5.79 -0.52 -18.26
N ASN A 332 -6.20 -0.37 -17.02
CA ASN A 332 -6.72 0.88 -16.46
C ASN A 332 -6.03 1.14 -15.12
N ILE A 333 -5.27 2.22 -15.08
CA ILE A 333 -4.65 2.74 -13.87
C ILE A 333 -5.36 4.06 -13.56
N ALA A 334 -5.90 4.20 -12.36
CA ALA A 334 -6.58 5.41 -11.94
C ALA A 334 -5.56 6.55 -11.66
N GLU A 335 -6.01 7.80 -11.63
CA GLU A 335 -5.16 8.98 -11.35
C GLU A 335 -4.39 8.88 -10.02
N ASP A 336 -4.91 8.11 -9.05
CA ASP A 336 -4.27 7.83 -7.76
C ASP A 336 -3.31 6.62 -7.81
N GLY A 337 -3.06 6.07 -8.99
CA GLY A 337 -2.20 4.91 -9.23
C GLY A 337 -2.84 3.56 -8.94
N ASN A 338 -4.10 3.50 -8.51
CA ASN A 338 -4.77 2.24 -8.22
C ASN A 338 -5.19 1.50 -9.49
N PHE A 339 -5.05 0.17 -9.47
CA PHE A 339 -5.50 -0.69 -10.56
C PHE A 339 -6.12 -1.99 -10.04
N LEU A 340 -7.00 -2.58 -10.86
CA LEU A 340 -7.60 -3.89 -10.64
C LEU A 340 -7.40 -4.77 -11.88
N ILE A 341 -6.81 -5.94 -11.69
CA ILE A 341 -6.68 -6.97 -12.72
C ILE A 341 -7.55 -8.16 -12.34
N LYS A 342 -8.41 -8.60 -13.23
CA LYS A 342 -9.21 -9.83 -13.10
C LYS A 342 -8.71 -10.88 -14.08
N SER A 343 -8.51 -12.09 -13.59
CA SER A 343 -8.07 -13.23 -14.41
C SER A 343 -8.95 -14.45 -14.16
N ASP A 344 -9.49 -15.00 -15.21
CA ASP A 344 -10.21 -16.28 -15.28
C ASP A 344 -9.34 -17.43 -15.83
N LEU A 345 -8.04 -17.22 -15.92
CA LEU A 345 -7.07 -18.17 -16.46
C LEU A 345 -6.60 -19.21 -15.42
N LEU A 346 -7.40 -19.44 -14.40
CA LEU A 346 -7.07 -20.33 -13.30
C LEU A 346 -7.86 -21.64 -13.39
N ASP A 347 -7.17 -22.76 -13.20
CA ASP A 347 -7.80 -24.07 -12.98
C ASP A 347 -8.11 -24.26 -11.49
N THR A 348 -9.07 -25.14 -11.17
CA THR A 348 -9.35 -25.56 -9.80
C THR A 348 -8.29 -26.54 -9.27
N ASP A 349 -8.16 -26.64 -7.94
CA ASP A 349 -7.22 -27.53 -7.26
C ASP A 349 -5.75 -27.35 -7.70
N LYS A 350 -5.36 -26.06 -7.88
CA LYS A 350 -4.01 -25.66 -8.31
C LYS A 350 -3.38 -24.68 -7.33
N HIS A 351 -2.05 -24.74 -7.32
CA HIS A 351 -1.22 -23.77 -6.64
C HIS A 351 -0.60 -22.84 -7.69
N TYR A 352 -0.73 -21.56 -7.50
CA TYR A 352 -0.18 -20.52 -8.36
C TYR A 352 0.78 -19.64 -7.57
N TYR A 353 1.79 -19.18 -8.28
CA TYR A 353 2.74 -18.18 -7.82
C TYR A 353 2.57 -16.93 -8.67
N TYR A 354 2.66 -15.75 -8.07
CA TYR A 354 2.52 -14.52 -8.80
C TYR A 354 3.33 -13.39 -8.16
N CYS A 355 3.65 -12.37 -8.95
CA CYS A 355 4.24 -11.13 -8.50
C CYS A 355 3.78 -9.99 -9.41
N CYS A 356 3.92 -8.73 -8.99
CA CYS A 356 3.81 -7.61 -9.90
C CYS A 356 5.02 -7.57 -10.84
N TYR A 357 4.84 -6.89 -11.98
CA TYR A 357 5.94 -6.52 -12.84
C TYR A 357 5.77 -5.08 -13.34
N THR A 358 6.90 -4.43 -13.59
CA THR A 358 7.01 -3.30 -14.49
C THR A 358 7.76 -3.75 -15.74
N LYS A 359 7.32 -3.28 -16.91
CA LYS A 359 7.95 -3.57 -18.19
C LYS A 359 8.29 -2.27 -18.88
N TYR A 360 9.58 -2.08 -19.20
CA TYR A 360 10.07 -0.99 -20.01
C TYR A 360 10.71 -1.58 -21.26
N HIS A 361 10.17 -1.25 -22.45
CA HIS A 361 10.49 -1.92 -23.70
C HIS A 361 10.38 -3.47 -23.59
N ASN A 362 11.49 -4.19 -23.60
CA ASN A 362 11.53 -5.66 -23.45
C ASN A 362 12.14 -6.12 -22.12
N GLU A 363 12.42 -5.19 -21.20
CA GLU A 363 12.97 -5.50 -19.89
C GLU A 363 11.85 -5.56 -18.84
N TYR A 364 11.87 -6.60 -18.02
CA TYR A 364 10.95 -6.77 -16.90
C TYR A 364 11.68 -6.61 -15.57
N LYS A 365 11.08 -5.84 -14.65
CA LYS A 365 11.44 -5.82 -13.23
C LYS A 365 10.28 -6.44 -12.46
N TYR A 366 10.57 -7.40 -11.60
CA TYR A 366 9.57 -8.17 -10.87
C TYR A 366 9.57 -7.80 -9.40
N GLY A 367 8.38 -7.74 -8.79
CA GLY A 367 8.19 -7.54 -7.37
C GLY A 367 8.31 -8.82 -6.55
N GLU A 368 7.84 -8.75 -5.31
CA GLU A 368 7.87 -9.88 -4.39
C GLU A 368 6.97 -11.03 -4.84
N LEU A 369 7.47 -12.26 -4.63
CA LEU A 369 6.72 -13.48 -4.90
C LEU A 369 5.60 -13.66 -3.89
N ARG A 370 4.41 -13.98 -4.40
CA ARG A 370 3.21 -14.30 -3.63
C ARG A 370 2.60 -15.60 -4.13
N GLU A 371 1.73 -16.17 -3.34
CA GLU A 371 1.11 -17.46 -3.60
C GLU A 371 -0.41 -17.33 -3.59
N LEU A 372 -1.06 -18.04 -4.50
CA LEU A 372 -2.50 -18.13 -4.64
C LEU A 372 -2.87 -19.59 -4.81
N LYS A 373 -3.91 -20.05 -4.12
CA LYS A 373 -4.44 -21.40 -4.30
C LYS A 373 -5.86 -21.34 -4.78
N THR A 374 -6.21 -22.26 -5.67
CA THR A 374 -7.60 -22.53 -6.07
C THR A 374 -8.02 -23.88 -5.52
N ILE A 375 -9.25 -23.97 -5.03
CA ILE A 375 -9.82 -25.19 -4.49
C ILE A 375 -11.25 -25.34 -5.04
N HIS A 376 -11.55 -26.56 -5.50
CA HIS A 376 -12.93 -26.90 -5.86
C HIS A 376 -13.79 -26.86 -4.58
N PRO A 377 -14.95 -26.16 -4.57
CA PRO A 377 -15.70 -25.92 -3.34
C PRO A 377 -16.18 -27.19 -2.62
N TYR A 378 -16.42 -28.27 -3.36
CA TYR A 378 -16.92 -29.54 -2.82
C TYR A 378 -15.82 -30.58 -2.59
N ASN A 379 -14.55 -30.19 -2.56
CA ASN A 379 -13.43 -31.11 -2.36
C ASN A 379 -12.34 -30.50 -1.48
N ILE A 380 -11.85 -31.30 -0.52
CA ILE A 380 -10.64 -31.01 0.23
C ILE A 380 -9.64 -32.13 -0.12
N PRO A 381 -8.57 -31.84 -0.87
CA PRO A 381 -7.59 -32.82 -1.28
C PRO A 381 -6.93 -33.51 -0.07
N SER A 382 -6.75 -34.82 -0.13
CA SER A 382 -6.11 -35.59 0.96
C SER A 382 -4.65 -35.19 1.20
N ASP A 383 -3.97 -34.68 0.18
CA ASP A 383 -2.61 -34.16 0.20
C ASP A 383 -2.51 -32.66 0.48
N LEU A 384 -3.64 -32.03 0.88
CA LEU A 384 -3.69 -30.60 1.20
C LEU A 384 -2.53 -30.21 2.12
N ASP A 385 -1.79 -29.16 1.72
CA ASP A 385 -0.86 -28.50 2.61
C ASP A 385 -1.64 -27.65 3.63
N LEU A 386 -1.56 -28.04 4.90
CA LEU A 386 -2.28 -27.36 5.98
C LEU A 386 -1.85 -25.90 6.20
N SER A 387 -0.67 -25.49 5.71
CA SER A 387 -0.24 -24.09 5.80
C SER A 387 -1.13 -23.13 5.01
N LEU A 388 -1.89 -23.65 4.05
CA LEU A 388 -2.79 -22.89 3.17
C LEU A 388 -4.15 -22.60 3.80
N ALA A 389 -4.51 -23.28 4.89
CA ALA A 389 -5.75 -23.06 5.63
C ALA A 389 -5.52 -22.07 6.77
N TYR A 390 -6.42 -21.10 6.89
CA TYR A 390 -6.38 -20.16 8.02
C TYR A 390 -6.67 -20.90 9.33
N ASP A 391 -5.77 -20.79 10.31
CA ASP A 391 -5.85 -21.50 11.58
C ASP A 391 -6.62 -20.69 12.64
N LEU A 392 -7.89 -21.05 12.85
CA LEU A 392 -8.78 -20.42 13.82
C LEU A 392 -8.36 -20.71 15.27
N SER A 393 -7.55 -21.74 15.49
CA SER A 393 -7.04 -22.15 16.81
C SER A 393 -5.62 -21.68 17.10
N SER A 394 -5.04 -20.84 16.24
CA SER A 394 -3.63 -20.41 16.33
C SER A 394 -3.28 -19.72 17.65
N SER A 395 -4.22 -18.98 18.25
CA SER A 395 -4.04 -18.32 19.56
C SER A 395 -4.59 -19.15 20.73
N SER A 396 -5.75 -19.75 20.57
CA SER A 396 -6.36 -20.63 21.56
C SER A 396 -7.51 -21.46 20.96
N THR A 397 -7.83 -22.58 21.58
CA THR A 397 -8.93 -23.46 21.19
C THR A 397 -10.23 -23.07 21.89
N ALA A 398 -11.38 -23.38 21.31
CA ALA A 398 -12.70 -23.10 21.86
C ALA A 398 -13.76 -24.09 21.29
N ASN A 399 -15.00 -24.02 21.78
CA ASN A 399 -16.13 -24.73 21.17
C ASN A 399 -16.87 -23.92 20.10
N CYS A 400 -16.51 -22.66 19.94
CA CYS A 400 -17.07 -21.78 18.91
C CYS A 400 -15.95 -21.03 18.19
N TYR A 401 -16.04 -20.99 16.87
CA TYR A 401 -15.15 -20.21 15.99
C TYR A 401 -15.96 -19.27 15.12
N ILE A 402 -15.48 -18.03 14.96
CA ILE A 402 -16.16 -16.98 14.20
C ILE A 402 -15.51 -16.87 12.84
N ILE A 403 -16.33 -16.81 11.77
CA ILE A 403 -15.94 -16.65 10.38
C ILE A 403 -16.63 -15.41 9.84
N SER A 404 -15.88 -14.49 9.24
CA SER A 404 -16.38 -13.25 8.67
C SER A 404 -16.24 -13.12 7.14
N GLU A 405 -15.60 -14.09 6.50
CA GLU A 405 -15.37 -14.08 5.05
C GLU A 405 -15.23 -15.51 4.49
N PRO A 406 -15.42 -15.71 3.17
CA PRO A 406 -15.21 -17.02 2.55
C PRO A 406 -13.76 -17.47 2.64
N GLY A 407 -13.51 -18.76 2.77
CA GLY A 407 -12.15 -19.26 2.83
C GLY A 407 -12.01 -20.75 3.13
N LEU A 408 -10.77 -21.20 3.13
CA LEU A 408 -10.33 -22.47 3.63
C LEU A 408 -9.82 -22.29 5.06
N TYR A 409 -10.46 -22.96 6.00
CA TYR A 409 -10.20 -22.83 7.43
C TYR A 409 -9.79 -24.16 8.04
N LYS A 410 -9.05 -24.09 9.13
CA LYS A 410 -8.75 -25.21 10.00
C LYS A 410 -8.80 -24.80 11.45
N PHE A 411 -9.05 -25.75 12.32
CA PHE A 411 -8.86 -25.61 13.76
C PHE A 411 -8.46 -26.94 14.36
N ARG A 412 -7.73 -26.86 15.47
CA ARG A 412 -7.26 -28.04 16.17
C ARG A 412 -8.44 -28.81 16.80
N ALA A 413 -8.53 -30.10 16.56
CA ALA A 413 -9.57 -30.96 17.16
C ALA A 413 -9.26 -31.21 18.62
N SER A 414 -9.52 -30.20 19.48
CA SER A 414 -9.28 -30.23 20.93
C SER A 414 -10.59 -30.13 21.70
N GLU A 415 -10.60 -30.67 22.88
CA GLU A 415 -11.74 -30.61 23.81
C GLU A 415 -11.88 -29.17 24.35
N GLY A 416 -12.77 -28.38 23.73
CA GLY A 416 -13.05 -27.01 24.13
C GLY A 416 -11.81 -26.11 24.13
N ASN A 417 -11.58 -25.41 25.23
CA ASN A 417 -10.45 -24.52 25.46
C ASN A 417 -9.18 -25.24 25.99
N SER A 418 -9.15 -26.58 25.97
CA SER A 418 -8.01 -27.36 26.44
C SER A 418 -7.00 -27.67 25.36
N GLN A 419 -5.84 -28.18 25.75
CA GLN A 419 -4.84 -28.72 24.82
C GLN A 419 -5.02 -30.21 24.55
N THR A 420 -6.01 -30.84 25.20
CA THR A 420 -6.33 -32.26 25.02
C THR A 420 -6.95 -32.45 23.65
N LEU A 421 -6.36 -33.34 22.86
CA LEU A 421 -6.88 -33.69 21.54
C LEU A 421 -8.03 -34.67 21.69
N VAL A 422 -9.01 -34.58 20.80
CA VAL A 422 -10.04 -35.60 20.65
C VAL A 422 -9.39 -36.84 20.03
N GLU A 423 -9.44 -37.96 20.74
CA GLU A 423 -8.81 -39.21 20.32
C GLU A 423 -9.72 -40.05 19.41
N ASN A 424 -9.13 -40.97 18.62
CA ASN A 424 -9.83 -41.92 17.77
C ASN A 424 -10.68 -41.31 16.65
N VAL A 425 -10.33 -40.12 16.23
CA VAL A 425 -11.03 -39.44 15.12
C VAL A 425 -10.66 -40.07 13.79
N VAL A 426 -11.67 -40.40 12.99
CA VAL A 426 -11.51 -40.94 11.63
C VAL A 426 -11.91 -39.92 10.58
N SER A 427 -12.97 -39.15 10.81
CA SER A 427 -13.47 -38.16 9.86
C SER A 427 -14.20 -37.01 10.54
N SER A 428 -14.52 -35.97 9.74
CA SER A 428 -15.36 -34.84 10.16
C SER A 428 -16.58 -34.72 9.28
N SER A 429 -17.65 -34.12 9.80
CA SER A 429 -18.88 -33.87 9.06
C SER A 429 -19.58 -32.61 9.56
N VAL A 430 -20.37 -31.95 8.69
CA VAL A 430 -21.33 -30.92 9.08
C VAL A 430 -22.59 -31.63 9.61
N LEU A 431 -22.99 -31.31 10.86
CA LEU A 431 -24.20 -31.85 11.41
C LEU A 431 -25.45 -31.10 10.92
N TRP A 432 -25.36 -29.77 10.89
CA TRP A 432 -26.43 -28.92 10.41
C TRP A 432 -25.91 -27.49 10.12
N GLU A 433 -26.69 -26.80 9.29
CA GLU A 433 -26.52 -25.39 8.96
C GLU A 433 -27.85 -24.65 9.10
N THR A 434 -27.84 -23.37 9.48
CA THR A 434 -29.00 -22.49 9.55
C THR A 434 -28.61 -21.04 9.27
N PHE A 435 -29.49 -20.29 8.61
CA PHE A 435 -29.37 -18.83 8.51
C PHE A 435 -30.03 -18.12 9.72
N GLY A 436 -30.55 -18.85 10.71
CA GLY A 436 -31.32 -18.27 11.80
C GLY A 436 -32.67 -17.67 11.37
N SER A 437 -33.16 -18.02 10.21
CA SER A 437 -34.34 -17.46 9.55
C SER A 437 -35.38 -18.53 9.20
N SER A 438 -36.50 -18.13 8.58
CA SER A 438 -37.51 -18.99 8.01
C SER A 438 -37.17 -19.55 6.63
N VAL A 439 -35.92 -19.39 6.18
CA VAL A 439 -35.38 -19.95 4.94
C VAL A 439 -34.63 -21.22 5.27
N THR A 440 -34.97 -22.32 4.61
CA THR A 440 -34.24 -23.59 4.72
C THR A 440 -32.95 -23.50 3.91
N PRO A 441 -31.77 -23.56 4.54
CA PRO A 441 -30.50 -23.65 3.81
C PRO A 441 -30.38 -24.98 3.09
N ARG A 442 -29.59 -25.00 2.02
CA ARG A 442 -29.12 -26.24 1.40
C ARG A 442 -27.85 -26.69 2.10
N CYS A 443 -27.58 -27.98 2.11
CA CYS A 443 -26.29 -28.47 2.56
C CYS A 443 -25.17 -27.85 1.70
N GLY A 444 -24.20 -27.19 2.33
CA GLY A 444 -23.12 -26.50 1.66
C GLY A 444 -23.36 -25.01 1.44
N ASP A 445 -24.48 -24.44 1.89
CA ASP A 445 -24.69 -22.98 1.79
C ASP A 445 -23.72 -22.18 2.70
N LEU A 446 -23.25 -22.79 3.79
CA LEU A 446 -22.22 -22.23 4.67
C LEU A 446 -20.90 -22.99 4.53
N ILE A 447 -20.90 -24.31 4.72
CA ILE A 447 -19.71 -25.18 4.68
C ILE A 447 -19.85 -26.20 3.56
N THR A 448 -19.06 -26.04 2.50
CA THR A 448 -19.16 -26.87 1.30
C THR A 448 -18.47 -28.22 1.42
N ALA A 449 -17.42 -28.31 2.23
CA ALA A 449 -16.68 -29.54 2.48
C ALA A 449 -15.97 -29.52 3.84
N THR A 450 -15.79 -30.70 4.43
CA THR A 450 -14.97 -30.92 5.63
C THR A 450 -14.01 -32.08 5.45
N ALA A 451 -12.86 -32.02 6.16
CA ALA A 451 -11.91 -33.09 6.27
C ALA A 451 -11.25 -33.11 7.66
N PHE A 452 -10.70 -34.25 8.04
CA PHE A 452 -9.86 -34.38 9.23
C PHE A 452 -8.46 -34.85 8.83
N LYS A 453 -7.42 -34.09 9.22
CA LYS A 453 -6.02 -34.40 8.92
C LYS A 453 -5.10 -33.83 10.00
N ASP A 454 -4.12 -34.60 10.45
CA ASP A 454 -3.07 -34.18 11.38
C ASP A 454 -3.61 -33.48 12.66
N ASN A 455 -4.71 -34.01 13.23
CA ASN A 455 -5.43 -33.47 14.36
C ASN A 455 -6.11 -32.11 14.13
N TYR A 456 -6.33 -31.74 12.87
CA TYR A 456 -7.12 -30.58 12.50
C TYR A 456 -8.42 -30.99 11.83
N VAL A 457 -9.48 -30.32 12.19
CA VAL A 457 -10.70 -30.22 11.37
C VAL A 457 -10.45 -29.11 10.34
N ILE A 458 -10.68 -29.45 9.08
CA ILE A 458 -10.49 -28.53 7.94
C ILE A 458 -11.85 -28.37 7.27
N PHE A 459 -12.18 -27.17 6.84
CA PHE A 459 -13.43 -26.95 6.09
C PHE A 459 -13.30 -25.81 5.08
N ASN A 460 -14.03 -25.98 3.97
CA ASN A 460 -14.28 -24.93 2.99
C ASN A 460 -15.61 -24.26 3.27
N THR A 461 -15.67 -22.94 3.10
CA THR A 461 -16.94 -22.22 3.10
C THR A 461 -17.47 -22.04 1.66
N ASN A 462 -18.74 -21.64 1.53
CA ASN A 462 -19.25 -21.21 0.25
C ASN A 462 -18.48 -19.95 -0.24
N SER A 463 -18.29 -19.84 -1.54
CA SER A 463 -17.62 -18.68 -2.16
C SER A 463 -18.43 -17.38 -2.01
N VAL A 464 -19.75 -17.49 -1.87
CA VAL A 464 -20.63 -16.40 -1.47
C VAL A 464 -20.81 -16.47 0.04
N PHE A 465 -20.32 -15.44 0.75
CA PHE A 465 -20.47 -15.38 2.19
C PHE A 465 -21.94 -15.20 2.57
N ASN A 466 -22.46 -16.13 3.35
CA ASN A 466 -23.76 -16.04 3.99
C ASN A 466 -23.57 -16.03 5.50
N GLU A 467 -24.30 -15.15 6.19
CA GLU A 467 -24.33 -15.15 7.65
C GLU A 467 -25.22 -16.29 8.16
N GLY A 468 -24.81 -16.88 9.28
CA GLY A 468 -25.55 -18.00 9.86
C GLY A 468 -24.72 -18.79 10.87
N ASN A 469 -25.13 -20.05 11.07
CA ASN A 469 -24.49 -20.93 12.05
C ASN A 469 -24.45 -22.36 11.49
N ALA A 470 -23.32 -23.03 11.73
CA ALA A 470 -23.13 -24.43 11.44
C ALA A 470 -22.55 -25.18 12.65
N VAL A 471 -22.79 -26.46 12.73
CA VAL A 471 -22.10 -27.34 13.70
C VAL A 471 -21.31 -28.39 12.91
N VAL A 472 -20.03 -28.46 13.18
CA VAL A 472 -19.12 -29.48 12.64
C VAL A 472 -18.74 -30.44 13.73
N ALA A 473 -18.70 -31.72 13.41
CA ALA A 473 -18.35 -32.79 14.35
C ALA A 473 -17.23 -33.68 13.81
N VAL A 474 -16.54 -34.35 14.70
CA VAL A 474 -15.64 -35.46 14.38
C VAL A 474 -16.23 -36.77 14.92
N VAL A 475 -15.97 -37.86 14.17
CA VAL A 475 -16.53 -39.17 14.45
C VAL A 475 -15.44 -40.23 14.47
N ASP A 476 -15.73 -41.32 15.20
CA ASP A 476 -14.93 -42.56 15.22
C ASP A 476 -15.22 -43.46 14.00
N ASP A 477 -14.62 -44.63 13.97
CA ASP A 477 -14.79 -45.66 12.93
C ASP A 477 -16.21 -46.31 12.90
N ASN A 478 -16.98 -46.12 13.95
CA ASN A 478 -18.37 -46.56 14.05
C ASN A 478 -19.39 -45.47 13.73
N GLY A 479 -18.90 -44.26 13.41
CA GLY A 479 -19.71 -43.09 13.14
C GLY A 479 -20.28 -42.41 14.39
N VAL A 480 -19.73 -42.73 15.56
CA VAL A 480 -20.13 -42.08 16.83
C VAL A 480 -19.45 -40.72 16.91
N ILE A 481 -20.22 -39.68 17.22
CA ILE A 481 -19.71 -38.33 17.42
C ILE A 481 -18.86 -38.31 18.71
N LEU A 482 -17.60 -37.88 18.55
CA LEU A 482 -16.65 -37.74 19.64
C LEU A 482 -16.64 -36.32 20.20
N TRP A 483 -16.75 -35.32 19.35
CA TRP A 483 -16.81 -33.90 19.69
C TRP A 483 -17.43 -33.09 18.54
N SER A 484 -17.97 -31.89 18.87
CA SER A 484 -18.55 -30.96 17.91
C SER A 484 -18.19 -29.51 18.25
N TRP A 485 -18.19 -28.67 17.26
CA TRP A 485 -17.89 -27.24 17.36
C TRP A 485 -18.93 -26.43 16.63
N HIS A 486 -19.28 -25.28 17.19
CA HIS A 486 -20.12 -24.27 16.58
C HIS A 486 -19.24 -23.37 15.65
N ILE A 487 -19.59 -23.26 14.39
CA ILE A 487 -19.01 -22.32 13.43
C ILE A 487 -20.01 -21.19 13.22
N TRP A 488 -19.62 -19.99 13.61
CA TRP A 488 -20.48 -18.82 13.61
C TRP A 488 -20.08 -17.87 12.50
N PHE A 489 -20.90 -17.77 11.46
CA PHE A 489 -20.70 -16.95 10.28
C PHE A 489 -21.30 -15.56 10.53
N THR A 490 -20.49 -14.62 10.93
CA THR A 490 -20.88 -13.24 11.23
C THR A 490 -19.66 -12.33 11.28
N ASP A 491 -19.85 -11.02 11.27
CA ASP A 491 -18.82 -10.06 11.62
C ASP A 491 -18.33 -10.28 13.06
N MET A 492 -17.10 -9.87 13.37
CA MET A 492 -16.52 -10.06 14.71
C MET A 492 -17.33 -9.29 15.76
N PRO A 493 -17.96 -9.97 16.74
CA PRO A 493 -18.72 -9.31 17.81
C PRO A 493 -17.86 -8.31 18.59
N LEU A 494 -18.41 -7.14 18.85
CA LEU A 494 -17.76 -6.10 19.62
C LEU A 494 -18.00 -6.29 21.13
N GLY A 495 -17.03 -5.83 21.91
CA GLY A 495 -17.17 -5.80 23.37
C GLY A 495 -17.83 -4.51 23.84
N GLN A 496 -18.85 -4.64 24.68
CA GLN A 496 -19.56 -3.54 25.36
C GLN A 496 -19.12 -3.47 26.82
N LYS A 497 -18.51 -2.35 27.22
CA LYS A 497 -18.04 -2.15 28.60
C LYS A 497 -19.21 -1.83 29.53
N TYR A 498 -19.35 -2.59 30.59
CA TYR A 498 -20.37 -2.38 31.62
C TYR A 498 -19.86 -1.48 32.76
N PHE A 499 -20.79 -0.73 33.37
CA PHE A 499 -20.47 0.19 34.43
C PHE A 499 -19.81 -0.50 35.65
N ASN A 500 -19.21 0.31 36.53
CA ASN A 500 -18.58 -0.13 37.76
C ASN A 500 -17.50 -1.20 37.58
N ASP A 501 -16.77 -1.15 36.46
CA ASP A 501 -15.76 -2.14 36.09
C ASP A 501 -16.29 -3.58 36.20
N ALA A 502 -17.56 -3.78 35.89
CA ALA A 502 -18.21 -5.08 35.93
C ALA A 502 -17.63 -6.07 34.91
N GLY A 503 -17.07 -5.55 33.82
CA GLY A 503 -16.49 -6.31 32.73
C GLY A 503 -17.04 -5.87 31.38
N GLU A 504 -16.81 -6.70 30.39
CA GLU A 504 -17.19 -6.47 29.00
C GLU A 504 -18.04 -7.64 28.50
N MET A 505 -19.17 -7.34 27.84
CA MET A 505 -20.06 -8.32 27.24
C MET A 505 -20.03 -8.19 25.72
N MET A 506 -20.28 -9.27 24.99
CA MET A 506 -20.53 -9.17 23.55
C MET A 506 -21.73 -8.28 23.26
N ASP A 507 -21.71 -7.60 22.12
CA ASP A 507 -22.80 -6.77 21.62
C ASP A 507 -24.07 -7.55 21.22
N ARG A 508 -23.96 -8.88 21.08
CA ARG A 508 -25.03 -9.78 20.61
C ARG A 508 -25.05 -11.11 21.35
N ASN A 509 -26.13 -11.87 21.17
CA ASN A 509 -26.25 -13.23 21.67
C ASN A 509 -25.34 -14.17 20.84
N LEU A 510 -24.87 -15.25 21.47
CA LEU A 510 -24.11 -16.28 20.77
C LEU A 510 -24.97 -16.92 19.65
N GLY A 511 -24.44 -16.90 18.43
CA GLY A 511 -25.13 -17.33 17.23
C GLY A 511 -26.01 -16.27 16.55
N ALA A 512 -26.08 -15.04 17.08
CA ALA A 512 -26.78 -13.93 16.42
C ALA A 512 -25.90 -13.30 15.34
N THR A 513 -26.50 -12.97 14.19
CA THR A 513 -25.81 -12.32 13.07
C THR A 513 -26.15 -10.83 12.94
N SER A 514 -26.97 -10.29 13.86
CA SER A 514 -27.36 -8.87 13.89
C SER A 514 -27.37 -8.35 15.33
N THR A 515 -27.12 -7.04 15.48
CA THR A 515 -27.27 -6.28 16.74
C THR A 515 -28.47 -5.36 16.72
N ILE A 516 -29.25 -5.36 15.62
CA ILE A 516 -30.31 -4.38 15.37
C ILE A 516 -31.58 -4.75 16.18
N PRO A 517 -32.12 -3.84 16.98
CA PRO A 517 -33.38 -4.05 17.66
C PRO A 517 -34.53 -4.40 16.72
N GLY A 518 -35.27 -5.46 17.01
CA GLY A 518 -36.38 -5.92 16.19
C GLY A 518 -36.01 -6.80 14.99
N ASP A 519 -34.74 -7.02 14.74
CA ASP A 519 -34.25 -7.96 13.73
C ASP A 519 -34.27 -9.39 14.33
N ALA A 520 -34.86 -10.33 13.59
CA ALA A 520 -34.91 -11.74 14.01
C ALA A 520 -33.51 -12.37 14.13
N SER A 521 -32.56 -11.91 13.30
CA SER A 521 -31.16 -12.37 13.32
C SER A 521 -30.42 -11.96 14.61
N SER A 522 -30.99 -11.08 15.45
CA SER A 522 -30.46 -10.72 16.77
C SER A 522 -30.78 -11.74 17.87
N LEU A 523 -31.71 -12.68 17.62
CA LEU A 523 -32.18 -13.63 18.63
C LEU A 523 -31.10 -14.63 19.03
N GLY A 524 -30.31 -15.13 18.07
CA GLY A 524 -29.25 -16.11 18.29
C GLY A 524 -29.73 -17.53 18.60
N LEU A 525 -28.82 -18.33 19.13
CA LEU A 525 -29.03 -19.74 19.48
C LEU A 525 -29.31 -19.94 20.98
N LEU A 526 -29.83 -21.09 21.33
CA LEU A 526 -30.21 -21.46 22.70
C LEU A 526 -29.37 -22.63 23.22
N TYR A 527 -29.08 -22.67 24.50
CA TYR A 527 -28.19 -23.64 25.14
C TYR A 527 -28.81 -24.25 26.40
N GLN A 528 -28.68 -25.57 26.59
CA GLN A 528 -28.92 -26.17 27.88
C GLN A 528 -27.75 -25.92 28.83
N TRP A 529 -28.01 -25.60 30.08
CA TRP A 529 -26.97 -25.21 31.03
C TRP A 529 -25.86 -26.26 31.17
N GLY A 530 -24.64 -25.88 30.92
CA GLY A 530 -23.49 -26.79 30.99
C GLY A 530 -23.22 -27.59 29.72
N ARG A 531 -23.99 -27.39 28.64
CA ARG A 531 -23.70 -27.97 27.31
C ARG A 531 -23.03 -26.97 26.40
N LYS A 532 -22.08 -27.46 25.59
CA LYS A 532 -21.37 -26.67 24.61
C LYS A 532 -22.11 -26.49 23.28
N ASP A 533 -23.07 -27.36 22.99
CA ASP A 533 -23.76 -27.47 21.72
C ASP A 533 -25.00 -26.57 21.65
N PRO A 534 -25.17 -25.81 20.58
CA PRO A 534 -26.31 -24.92 20.37
C PRO A 534 -27.55 -25.64 19.86
N PHE A 535 -28.71 -25.07 20.19
CA PHE A 535 -30.01 -25.40 19.68
C PHE A 535 -30.63 -24.22 18.93
N LEU A 536 -31.49 -24.50 17.95
CA LEU A 536 -32.14 -23.45 17.16
C LEU A 536 -33.05 -22.59 18.05
N GLY A 537 -32.95 -21.25 17.81
CA GLY A 537 -33.83 -20.26 18.40
C GLY A 537 -35.00 -19.92 17.47
N SER A 538 -35.70 -18.80 17.77
CA SER A 538 -36.79 -18.30 16.92
C SER A 538 -36.20 -17.59 15.70
N CYS A 539 -36.90 -17.69 14.56
CA CYS A 539 -36.69 -16.89 13.38
C CYS A 539 -37.62 -15.68 13.28
N GLN A 540 -38.36 -15.38 14.35
CA GLN A 540 -39.31 -14.25 14.43
C GLN A 540 -39.25 -13.57 15.77
N THR A 541 -39.35 -12.26 15.81
CA THR A 541 -39.35 -11.46 17.03
C THR A 541 -40.74 -11.35 17.71
N ASN A 542 -41.79 -11.81 17.06
CA ASN A 542 -43.17 -11.72 17.54
C ASN A 542 -43.88 -13.06 17.70
N ALA A 543 -43.19 -14.16 17.51
CA ALA A 543 -43.72 -15.50 17.63
C ALA A 543 -42.63 -16.53 17.92
N SER A 544 -43.02 -17.62 18.54
CA SER A 544 -42.13 -18.77 18.79
C SER A 544 -42.07 -19.69 17.57
N ALA A 545 -41.52 -19.18 16.47
CA ALA A 545 -41.28 -19.88 15.23
C ALA A 545 -39.83 -20.33 15.16
N ILE A 546 -39.55 -21.60 15.16
CA ILE A 546 -38.19 -22.15 15.14
C ILE A 546 -37.52 -21.85 13.81
N ALA A 547 -36.27 -21.43 13.81
CA ALA A 547 -35.45 -21.25 12.61
C ALA A 547 -35.32 -22.57 11.85
N LEU A 548 -35.27 -22.49 10.52
CA LEU A 548 -35.10 -23.68 9.69
C LEU A 548 -33.61 -24.01 9.51
N SER A 549 -33.34 -25.30 9.31
CA SER A 549 -31.96 -25.80 9.14
C SER A 549 -31.93 -26.94 8.12
N THR A 550 -30.74 -27.43 7.81
CA THR A 550 -30.51 -28.59 6.93
C THR A 550 -30.93 -29.92 7.56
N MET A 551 -31.30 -29.93 8.84
CA MET A 551 -31.82 -31.12 9.52
C MET A 551 -33.20 -30.86 10.12
N ASP A 552 -34.01 -31.91 10.25
CA ASP A 552 -35.28 -31.88 10.98
C ASP A 552 -35.01 -31.71 12.48
N TRP A 553 -35.75 -30.83 13.13
CA TRP A 553 -35.55 -30.44 14.52
C TRP A 553 -36.84 -30.42 15.31
N PRO A 554 -36.88 -30.85 16.60
CA PRO A 554 -35.85 -31.48 17.44
C PRO A 554 -36.18 -32.93 17.81
N ALA A 555 -35.18 -33.79 17.83
CA ALA A 555 -35.25 -34.99 18.63
C ALA A 555 -35.06 -34.65 20.11
N TYR A 556 -35.84 -35.25 20.99
CA TYR A 556 -35.59 -35.14 22.44
C TYR A 556 -35.66 -36.51 23.13
N VAL A 557 -34.94 -36.63 24.26
CA VAL A 557 -34.96 -37.80 25.10
C VAL A 557 -35.15 -37.39 26.58
N GLU A 558 -35.73 -38.24 27.39
CA GLU A 558 -35.81 -38.01 28.83
C GLU A 558 -34.48 -38.31 29.52
N SER A 559 -34.08 -37.45 30.45
CA SER A 559 -32.87 -37.61 31.26
C SER A 559 -32.98 -38.87 32.12
N GLY A 560 -32.01 -39.73 32.03
CA GLY A 560 -31.89 -40.97 32.76
C GLY A 560 -30.43 -41.39 32.96
N PRO A 561 -30.19 -42.55 33.60
CA PRO A 561 -28.81 -43.01 33.88
C PRO A 561 -27.91 -43.09 32.63
N GLU A 562 -28.48 -43.35 31.45
CA GLU A 562 -27.77 -43.49 30.18
C GLU A 562 -27.82 -42.20 29.35
N THR A 563 -28.96 -41.54 29.29
CA THR A 563 -29.24 -40.39 28.44
C THR A 563 -28.91 -39.04 29.08
N GLY A 564 -28.91 -38.98 30.42
CA GLY A 564 -28.59 -37.75 31.17
C GLY A 564 -27.11 -37.65 31.55
N THR A 565 -26.19 -38.06 30.69
CA THR A 565 -24.75 -38.04 30.96
C THR A 565 -24.02 -37.10 30.03
N THR A 566 -22.84 -36.59 30.43
CA THR A 566 -21.99 -35.79 29.59
C THR A 566 -21.59 -36.54 28.30
N ASN A 567 -21.22 -37.83 28.45
CA ASN A 567 -20.84 -38.65 27.27
C ASN A 567 -22.00 -38.80 26.29
N TYR A 568 -23.24 -39.00 26.78
CA TYR A 568 -24.40 -39.03 25.89
C TYR A 568 -24.61 -37.70 25.19
N SER A 569 -24.49 -36.58 25.91
CA SER A 569 -24.64 -35.26 25.32
C SER A 569 -23.59 -34.92 24.26
N LEU A 570 -22.35 -35.43 24.39
CA LEU A 570 -21.28 -35.30 23.41
C LEU A 570 -21.55 -36.14 22.17
N ALA A 571 -22.01 -37.39 22.34
CA ALA A 571 -22.33 -38.26 21.21
C ALA A 571 -23.64 -37.86 20.50
N HIS A 572 -24.49 -37.08 21.13
CA HIS A 572 -25.79 -36.62 20.62
C HIS A 572 -25.95 -35.10 20.77
N PRO A 573 -25.10 -34.29 20.12
CA PRO A 573 -25.09 -32.81 20.26
C PRO A 573 -26.40 -32.15 19.79
N THR A 574 -27.13 -32.79 18.89
CA THR A 574 -28.38 -32.28 18.31
C THR A 574 -29.64 -32.75 19.08
N THR A 575 -29.49 -33.63 20.07
CA THR A 575 -30.62 -34.15 20.87
C THR A 575 -30.85 -33.30 22.12
N PHE A 576 -32.07 -32.76 22.27
CA PHE A 576 -32.47 -32.04 23.48
C PHE A 576 -32.81 -33.02 24.60
N ILE A 577 -32.16 -32.87 25.75
CA ILE A 577 -32.38 -33.78 26.90
C ILE A 577 -33.38 -33.13 27.84
N ILE A 578 -34.61 -33.63 27.86
CA ILE A 578 -35.66 -33.13 28.78
C ILE A 578 -35.43 -33.64 30.20
N TYR A 579 -35.92 -32.88 31.19
CA TYR A 579 -35.81 -33.31 32.57
C TYR A 579 -36.68 -34.55 32.83
N ASN A 580 -36.29 -35.37 33.77
CA ASN A 580 -37.20 -36.35 34.39
C ASN A 580 -37.93 -35.69 35.56
N ASN A 581 -39.02 -36.25 35.98
CA ASN A 581 -39.88 -35.67 37.03
C ASN A 581 -39.24 -35.62 38.46
N LEU A 582 -37.96 -36.05 38.57
CA LEU A 582 -37.21 -36.07 39.82
C LEU A 582 -36.17 -34.94 39.93
N ASN A 583 -35.78 -34.37 38.78
CA ASN A 583 -34.66 -33.43 38.73
C ASN A 583 -34.90 -32.37 37.63
N TYR A 584 -34.69 -31.10 37.89
CA TYR A 584 -34.85 -29.97 36.94
C TYR A 584 -33.65 -29.77 36.02
N ASP A 585 -32.69 -30.71 36.09
CA ASP A 585 -31.49 -30.70 35.23
C ASP A 585 -31.64 -31.77 34.13
N TRP A 586 -31.04 -31.53 32.99
CA TRP A 586 -30.87 -32.53 31.95
C TRP A 586 -29.82 -33.57 32.34
N PHE A 587 -28.88 -33.23 33.23
CA PHE A 587 -27.86 -34.12 33.75
C PHE A 587 -28.46 -34.97 34.88
N TYR A 588 -28.39 -36.26 34.70
CA TYR A 588 -28.96 -37.22 35.66
C TYR A 588 -28.01 -37.51 36.83
N THR A 589 -28.39 -37.14 38.00
CA THR A 589 -27.59 -37.37 39.21
C THR A 589 -28.12 -38.51 40.07
N GLY A 590 -29.29 -39.08 39.74
CA GLY A 590 -30.00 -39.94 40.67
C GLY A 590 -30.35 -39.20 41.96
N ASN A 591 -29.88 -39.69 43.09
CA ASN A 591 -30.01 -39.06 44.40
C ASN A 591 -28.69 -38.34 44.83
N SER A 592 -27.73 -38.16 43.92
CA SER A 592 -26.43 -37.58 44.23
C SER A 592 -26.41 -36.07 44.06
N THR A 593 -25.28 -35.44 44.41
CA THR A 593 -25.05 -34.01 44.25
C THR A 593 -24.93 -33.62 42.78
N THR A 594 -25.51 -32.50 42.46
CA THR A 594 -25.48 -31.92 41.11
C THR A 594 -24.07 -31.48 40.72
N ASP A 595 -23.67 -31.76 39.50
CA ASP A 595 -22.44 -31.19 38.94
C ASP A 595 -22.64 -29.70 38.62
N ASN A 596 -21.89 -28.85 39.31
CA ASN A 596 -21.93 -27.40 39.19
C ASN A 596 -20.79 -26.82 38.35
N THR A 597 -19.93 -27.68 37.79
CA THR A 597 -18.68 -27.25 37.11
C THR A 597 -18.74 -27.32 35.60
N ARG A 598 -19.92 -27.65 35.03
CA ARG A 598 -20.06 -27.93 33.60
C ARG A 598 -19.72 -26.74 32.66
N TRP A 599 -19.91 -25.48 33.10
CA TRP A 599 -19.45 -24.30 32.32
C TRP A 599 -18.27 -23.58 32.97
N THR A 600 -18.03 -23.80 34.24
CA THR A 600 -16.90 -23.15 34.93
C THR A 600 -16.35 -24.09 36.01
N THR A 601 -15.05 -24.17 36.12
CA THR A 601 -14.36 -24.92 37.18
C THR A 601 -14.21 -24.08 38.44
N SER A 602 -14.27 -22.74 38.29
CA SER A 602 -14.29 -21.75 39.36
C SER A 602 -15.08 -20.52 38.89
N GLU A 603 -15.25 -19.50 39.76
CA GLU A 603 -15.96 -18.26 39.38
C GLU A 603 -15.38 -17.55 38.16
N LYS A 604 -14.15 -17.85 37.77
CA LYS A 604 -13.44 -17.18 36.67
C LYS A 604 -12.94 -18.11 35.57
N ASP A 605 -12.82 -19.40 35.83
CA ASP A 605 -12.19 -20.34 34.92
C ASP A 605 -13.24 -21.01 34.03
N LYS A 606 -13.03 -20.91 32.73
CA LYS A 606 -13.81 -21.52 31.68
C LYS A 606 -13.61 -23.05 31.69
N SER A 607 -14.67 -23.85 31.68
CA SER A 607 -14.55 -25.30 31.49
C SER A 607 -14.45 -25.64 29.99
N ILE A 608 -14.10 -26.90 29.69
CA ILE A 608 -14.06 -27.42 28.32
C ILE A 608 -15.44 -27.45 27.63
N TYR A 609 -16.52 -27.31 28.37
CA TYR A 609 -17.90 -27.31 27.86
C TYR A 609 -18.50 -25.90 27.70
N ASP A 610 -17.73 -24.84 27.96
CA ASP A 610 -18.19 -23.49 27.73
C ASP A 610 -18.37 -23.22 26.21
N PRO A 611 -19.53 -22.73 25.77
CA PRO A 611 -19.85 -22.58 24.34
C PRO A 611 -19.23 -21.33 23.67
N CYS A 612 -18.68 -20.40 24.47
CA CYS A 612 -18.21 -19.12 23.94
C CYS A 612 -16.90 -19.25 23.14
N PRO A 613 -16.64 -18.35 22.19
CA PRO A 613 -15.37 -18.28 21.49
C PRO A 613 -14.17 -18.03 22.41
N ALA A 614 -12.98 -18.16 21.87
CA ALA A 614 -11.72 -17.84 22.56
C ALA A 614 -11.71 -16.38 23.05
N GLY A 615 -11.21 -16.14 24.28
CA GLY A 615 -11.20 -14.83 24.94
C GLY A 615 -12.57 -14.40 25.48
N TRP A 616 -13.57 -15.26 25.36
CA TRP A 616 -14.92 -15.05 25.87
C TRP A 616 -15.42 -16.29 26.65
N ARG A 617 -16.29 -16.08 27.62
CA ARG A 617 -16.88 -17.14 28.43
C ARG A 617 -18.32 -16.84 28.78
N VAL A 618 -19.06 -17.82 29.21
CA VAL A 618 -20.39 -17.62 29.82
C VAL A 618 -20.25 -16.74 31.07
N PRO A 619 -21.03 -15.64 31.21
CA PRO A 619 -20.88 -14.70 32.31
C PRO A 619 -21.17 -15.31 33.69
N THR A 620 -20.48 -14.78 34.71
CA THR A 620 -20.82 -15.09 36.12
C THR A 620 -22.14 -14.40 36.49
N GLY A 621 -22.98 -15.09 37.21
CA GLY A 621 -24.27 -14.61 37.73
C GLY A 621 -24.31 -14.47 39.26
N GLY A 622 -25.50 -14.23 39.80
CA GLY A 622 -25.71 -14.00 41.24
C GLY A 622 -25.19 -12.62 41.69
N ASN A 623 -24.98 -12.46 43.01
CA ASN A 623 -24.53 -11.18 43.59
C ASN A 623 -23.20 -10.67 43.05
N ASN A 624 -22.31 -11.55 42.66
CA ASN A 624 -21.01 -11.22 42.06
C ASN A 624 -21.05 -11.23 40.52
N GLY A 625 -22.23 -11.40 39.95
CA GLY A 625 -22.43 -11.49 38.51
C GLY A 625 -22.21 -10.16 37.82
N ILE A 626 -21.94 -10.18 36.49
CA ILE A 626 -21.63 -9.01 35.72
C ILE A 626 -22.74 -7.97 35.75
N TRP A 627 -24.01 -8.37 35.67
CA TRP A 627 -25.15 -7.46 35.71
C TRP A 627 -25.35 -6.85 37.11
N ALA A 628 -25.23 -7.62 38.17
CA ALA A 628 -25.35 -7.13 39.57
C ALA A 628 -24.22 -6.12 39.88
N ARG A 629 -23.01 -6.42 39.45
CA ARG A 629 -21.87 -5.47 39.58
C ARG A 629 -22.09 -4.18 38.79
N ALA A 630 -22.57 -4.28 37.56
CA ALA A 630 -22.83 -3.12 36.72
C ALA A 630 -23.87 -2.18 37.30
N THR A 631 -24.90 -2.70 37.92
CA THR A 631 -25.99 -1.93 38.55
C THR A 631 -25.70 -1.52 40.00
N GLY A 632 -24.74 -2.17 40.66
CA GLY A 632 -24.43 -1.98 42.07
C GLY A 632 -25.45 -2.64 43.00
N GLY A 633 -26.29 -3.59 42.52
CA GLY A 633 -27.32 -4.27 43.29
C GLY A 633 -27.89 -5.51 42.61
N SER A 634 -28.75 -6.21 43.31
CA SER A 634 -29.43 -7.43 42.83
C SER A 634 -30.75 -7.17 42.11
N LEU A 635 -31.31 -5.97 42.27
CA LEU A 635 -32.56 -5.54 41.64
C LEU A 635 -32.30 -4.43 40.64
N PHE A 636 -32.86 -4.56 39.47
CA PHE A 636 -32.71 -3.58 38.38
C PHE A 636 -34.10 -2.98 38.07
N GLU A 637 -34.30 -1.72 38.46
CA GLU A 637 -35.59 -1.05 38.37
C GLU A 637 -35.72 -0.13 37.16
N ASN A 638 -36.94 0.29 36.88
CA ASN A 638 -37.27 1.24 35.81
C ASN A 638 -36.85 0.77 34.43
N VAL A 639 -37.04 -0.52 34.17
CA VAL A 639 -36.85 -1.13 32.85
C VAL A 639 -38.11 -0.94 32.02
N VAL A 640 -37.89 -0.72 30.73
CA VAL A 640 -39.00 -0.59 29.76
C VAL A 640 -38.80 -1.60 28.67
N PHE A 641 -39.76 -2.52 28.53
CA PHE A 641 -39.81 -3.41 27.41
C PHE A 641 -40.22 -2.69 26.12
N ASP A 642 -39.43 -2.78 25.07
CA ASP A 642 -39.81 -2.28 23.75
C ASP A 642 -40.69 -3.32 23.03
N GLY A 643 -41.99 -3.16 23.11
CA GLY A 643 -42.97 -4.07 22.51
C GLY A 643 -42.93 -4.07 20.97
N LYS A 644 -42.37 -3.03 20.35
CA LYS A 644 -42.21 -2.96 18.89
C LYS A 644 -41.07 -3.86 18.41
N ASN A 645 -39.96 -3.78 19.10
CA ASN A 645 -38.72 -4.47 18.75
C ASN A 645 -38.52 -5.76 19.56
N ALA A 646 -39.43 -6.09 20.49
CA ALA A 646 -39.45 -7.28 21.29
C ALA A 646 -38.15 -7.52 22.09
N GLY A 647 -37.86 -6.63 23.03
CA GLY A 647 -36.67 -6.72 23.87
C GLY A 647 -36.49 -5.51 24.79
N ILE A 648 -35.32 -5.39 25.38
CA ILE A 648 -34.96 -4.27 26.24
C ILE A 648 -33.64 -3.71 25.83
N ASP A 649 -33.57 -2.37 25.70
CA ASP A 649 -32.32 -1.63 25.59
C ASP A 649 -31.84 -1.18 26.97
N PHE A 650 -30.69 -1.69 27.38
CA PHE A 650 -30.05 -1.38 28.66
C PHE A 650 -28.98 -0.27 28.55
N SER A 651 -28.97 0.48 27.45
CA SER A 651 -28.06 1.63 27.28
C SER A 651 -28.26 2.64 28.42
N GLY A 652 -27.13 3.18 28.93
CA GLY A 652 -27.14 4.10 30.08
C GLY A 652 -27.50 3.45 31.43
N LYS A 653 -27.78 2.15 31.45
CA LYS A 653 -28.12 1.38 32.67
C LYS A 653 -27.08 0.32 32.99
N LEU A 654 -26.69 -0.48 32.04
CA LEU A 654 -25.60 -1.46 32.18
C LEU A 654 -24.26 -0.95 31.70
N GLY A 655 -24.26 -0.05 30.72
CA GLY A 655 -23.07 0.54 30.12
C GLY A 655 -23.37 1.85 29.45
N GLY A 656 -22.32 2.52 28.96
CA GLY A 656 -22.39 3.81 28.26
C GLY A 656 -22.49 3.72 26.74
N ASP A 657 -22.53 2.50 26.18
CA ASP A 657 -22.60 2.28 24.75
C ASP A 657 -23.95 2.71 24.18
N THR A 658 -23.99 3.04 22.88
CA THR A 658 -25.17 3.60 22.22
C THR A 658 -26.38 2.66 22.16
N SER A 659 -26.13 1.33 22.17
CA SER A 659 -27.16 0.30 22.23
C SER A 659 -26.64 -0.94 22.94
N ILE A 660 -27.31 -1.29 24.04
CA ILE A 660 -27.08 -2.56 24.77
C ILE A 660 -28.38 -3.35 24.69
N TRP A 661 -28.65 -3.82 23.46
CA TRP A 661 -29.89 -4.49 23.13
C TRP A 661 -29.93 -5.95 23.59
N TYR A 662 -30.97 -6.33 24.33
CA TYR A 662 -31.26 -7.70 24.75
C TYR A 662 -32.62 -8.14 24.17
N PRO A 663 -32.63 -8.96 23.10
CA PRO A 663 -33.89 -9.42 22.50
C PRO A 663 -34.62 -10.44 23.35
N ALA A 664 -35.95 -10.46 23.25
CA ALA A 664 -36.82 -11.46 23.87
C ALA A 664 -36.82 -12.76 23.05
N ALA A 665 -35.73 -13.52 23.12
CA ALA A 665 -35.51 -14.74 22.31
C ALA A 665 -36.37 -15.95 22.75
N GLY A 666 -37.10 -15.86 23.87
CA GLY A 666 -37.83 -17.00 24.44
C GLY A 666 -36.93 -18.06 25.05
N TYR A 667 -37.40 -19.28 25.09
CA TYR A 667 -36.63 -20.43 25.58
C TYR A 667 -37.19 -21.78 25.09
N LEU A 668 -36.35 -22.80 25.06
CA LEU A 668 -36.80 -24.20 24.87
C LEU A 668 -37.28 -24.80 26.16
N TYR A 669 -38.51 -25.33 26.11
CA TYR A 669 -39.19 -25.83 27.32
C TYR A 669 -38.64 -27.18 27.79
N ARG A 670 -38.34 -27.27 29.07
CA ARG A 670 -37.68 -28.42 29.70
C ARG A 670 -38.41 -29.76 29.57
N HIS A 671 -39.70 -29.79 29.22
CA HIS A 671 -40.49 -31.00 29.13
C HIS A 671 -40.58 -31.63 27.73
N ASN A 672 -40.29 -30.87 26.70
CA ASN A 672 -40.45 -31.34 25.31
C ASN A 672 -39.56 -30.61 24.29
N GLY A 673 -38.68 -29.71 24.73
CA GLY A 673 -37.81 -28.94 23.82
C GLY A 673 -38.55 -27.94 22.93
N VAL A 674 -39.85 -27.71 23.12
CA VAL A 674 -40.62 -26.78 22.28
C VAL A 674 -40.24 -25.32 22.64
N LEU A 675 -40.02 -24.51 21.62
CA LEU A 675 -39.74 -23.07 21.75
C LEU A 675 -40.99 -22.34 22.26
N GLN A 676 -40.84 -21.51 23.28
CA GLN A 676 -41.91 -20.73 23.89
C GLN A 676 -41.49 -19.29 24.14
N TYR A 677 -42.44 -18.35 24.09
CA TYR A 677 -42.36 -16.96 24.54
C TYR A 677 -41.31 -16.11 23.76
N ALA A 678 -40.87 -16.47 22.58
CA ALA A 678 -40.13 -15.56 21.71
C ALA A 678 -40.99 -14.35 21.41
N GLY A 679 -40.40 -13.18 21.44
CA GLY A 679 -41.08 -11.90 21.28
C GLY A 679 -41.66 -11.29 22.56
N SER A 680 -41.74 -12.05 23.66
CA SER A 680 -42.32 -11.57 24.91
C SER A 680 -41.44 -11.79 26.15
N ARG A 681 -40.47 -12.71 26.10
CA ARG A 681 -39.58 -13.00 27.22
C ARG A 681 -38.12 -13.19 26.78
N GLY A 682 -37.19 -12.59 27.54
CA GLY A 682 -35.76 -12.81 27.43
C GLY A 682 -35.20 -13.58 28.61
N TYR A 683 -34.37 -14.58 28.32
CA TYR A 683 -33.68 -15.41 29.29
C TYR A 683 -32.22 -15.58 28.87
N TYR A 684 -31.30 -15.31 29.79
CA TYR A 684 -29.86 -15.31 29.51
C TYR A 684 -29.09 -16.07 30.59
N TRP A 685 -28.54 -17.22 30.23
CA TRP A 685 -27.78 -18.01 31.14
C TRP A 685 -26.54 -17.31 31.72
N THR A 686 -26.25 -17.67 32.98
CA THR A 686 -24.92 -17.47 33.56
C THR A 686 -24.26 -18.81 33.82
N ALA A 687 -22.95 -18.84 34.05
CA ALA A 687 -22.22 -20.03 34.44
C ALA A 687 -22.45 -20.40 35.94
N SER A 688 -23.06 -19.50 36.69
CA SER A 688 -23.23 -19.66 38.13
C SER A 688 -24.40 -20.62 38.44
N PRO A 689 -24.13 -21.71 39.21
CA PRO A 689 -25.21 -22.51 39.74
C PRO A 689 -26.00 -21.71 40.79
N SER A 690 -27.26 -22.06 40.93
CA SER A 690 -28.11 -21.63 42.04
C SER A 690 -28.34 -22.83 42.98
N GLU A 691 -29.52 -22.98 43.53
CA GLU A 691 -29.87 -24.17 44.28
C GLU A 691 -29.68 -25.44 43.44
N SER A 692 -29.70 -26.62 44.07
CA SER A 692 -29.53 -27.90 43.37
C SER A 692 -30.45 -28.00 42.15
N ASN A 693 -29.90 -28.28 40.97
CA ASN A 693 -30.61 -28.44 39.68
C ASN A 693 -31.11 -27.17 39.00
N TYR A 694 -30.79 -25.99 39.56
CA TYR A 694 -31.08 -24.69 38.98
C TYR A 694 -29.77 -23.92 38.72
N ALA A 695 -29.85 -22.94 37.81
CA ALA A 695 -28.76 -22.01 37.55
C ALA A 695 -29.30 -20.59 37.43
N ASN A 696 -28.46 -19.60 37.76
CA ASN A 696 -28.83 -18.22 37.65
C ASN A 696 -28.92 -17.77 36.17
N HIS A 697 -29.88 -16.88 35.92
CA HIS A 697 -30.08 -16.24 34.65
C HIS A 697 -30.61 -14.82 34.77
N LEU A 698 -30.39 -13.98 33.82
CA LEU A 698 -31.14 -12.76 33.63
C LEU A 698 -32.49 -13.10 33.00
N TYR A 699 -33.60 -12.60 33.56
CA TYR A 699 -34.94 -12.77 33.04
C TYR A 699 -35.73 -11.49 32.97
N PHE A 700 -36.42 -11.29 31.87
CA PHE A 700 -37.43 -10.24 31.70
C PHE A 700 -38.57 -10.69 30.81
N ARG A 701 -39.71 -9.99 30.90
CA ARG A 701 -40.89 -10.18 30.08
C ARG A 701 -41.53 -8.85 29.68
N ASP A 702 -42.51 -8.92 28.79
CA ASP A 702 -43.18 -7.77 28.16
C ASP A 702 -43.88 -6.80 29.14
N ASP A 703 -44.23 -7.27 30.36
CA ASP A 703 -44.82 -6.46 31.43
C ASP A 703 -43.81 -6.13 32.56
N THR A 704 -42.53 -6.44 32.40
CA THR A 704 -41.53 -6.23 33.45
C THR A 704 -41.15 -4.77 33.57
N THR A 705 -41.21 -4.27 34.84
CA THR A 705 -40.70 -2.93 35.23
C THR A 705 -39.44 -3.03 36.10
N SER A 706 -39.15 -4.20 36.62
CA SER A 706 -37.94 -4.51 37.40
C SER A 706 -37.44 -5.94 37.09
N ILE A 707 -36.14 -6.15 37.19
CA ILE A 707 -35.47 -7.42 36.91
C ILE A 707 -34.70 -7.84 38.17
N ASP A 708 -35.00 -9.03 38.66
CA ASP A 708 -34.20 -9.67 39.68
C ASP A 708 -32.99 -10.37 39.05
N LEU A 709 -31.79 -9.90 39.35
CA LEU A 709 -30.53 -10.42 38.83
C LEU A 709 -30.06 -11.70 39.53
N LEU A 710 -30.83 -12.15 40.52
CA LEU A 710 -30.62 -13.41 41.24
C LEU A 710 -31.61 -14.50 40.82
N ASP A 711 -32.45 -14.21 39.82
CA ASP A 711 -33.43 -15.20 39.33
C ASP A 711 -32.72 -16.44 38.78
N TYR A 712 -33.40 -17.56 38.79
CA TYR A 712 -32.84 -18.83 38.41
C TYR A 712 -33.84 -19.75 37.69
N GLY A 713 -33.34 -20.62 36.87
CA GLY A 713 -34.12 -21.53 36.04
C GLY A 713 -33.63 -22.96 36.04
N ALA A 714 -34.55 -23.87 35.69
CA ALA A 714 -34.25 -25.27 35.50
C ALA A 714 -33.19 -25.47 34.41
N ARG A 715 -32.11 -26.17 34.72
CA ARG A 715 -30.95 -26.39 33.82
C ARG A 715 -31.31 -27.19 32.56
N ALA A 716 -32.39 -27.92 32.56
CA ALA A 716 -32.90 -28.60 31.36
C ALA A 716 -33.57 -27.68 30.34
N ARG A 717 -33.77 -26.37 30.65
CA ARG A 717 -34.24 -25.40 29.66
C ARG A 717 -33.13 -25.04 28.69
N GLY A 718 -33.49 -24.65 27.46
CA GLY A 718 -32.59 -24.02 26.52
C GLY A 718 -32.76 -22.51 26.57
N LEU A 719 -31.76 -21.72 26.99
CA LEU A 719 -31.79 -20.25 27.06
C LEU A 719 -30.68 -19.65 26.24
N SER A 720 -30.78 -18.35 25.94
CA SER A 720 -29.71 -17.58 25.28
C SER A 720 -28.44 -17.52 26.12
N VAL A 721 -27.31 -17.44 25.46
CA VAL A 721 -26.03 -17.11 26.04
C VAL A 721 -25.53 -15.81 25.39
N ARG A 722 -25.07 -14.85 26.22
CA ARG A 722 -24.29 -13.71 25.78
C ARG A 722 -22.96 -13.76 26.50
N CYS A 723 -21.87 -13.82 25.73
CA CYS A 723 -20.56 -14.09 26.32
C CYS A 723 -19.95 -12.83 26.96
N ALA A 724 -19.24 -13.02 28.06
CA ALA A 724 -18.43 -12.00 28.73
C ALA A 724 -16.95 -12.19 28.36
N ARG A 725 -16.17 -11.12 28.35
CA ARG A 725 -14.72 -11.19 28.18
C ARG A 725 -14.07 -11.97 29.33
N GLU A 726 -13.08 -12.83 29.03
CA GLU A 726 -12.29 -13.56 30.02
C GLU A 726 -11.42 -12.63 30.86
#